data_6cca491d529dc4bbb8b3695fbcd38555
#
_entry.id   6cca491d529dc4bbb8b3695fbcd38555
#
_cell.length_a   1.000
_cell.length_b   1.000
_cell.length_c   1.000
_cell.angle_alpha   90.00
_cell.angle_beta   90.00
_cell.angle_gamma   90.00
#
_symmetry.space_group_name_H-M   'P 1'
#
loop_
_entity.id
_entity.type
_entity.pdbx_description
1 polymer ?
#
loop_
_entity_poly.entity_id
_entity_poly.type
_entity_poly.pdbx_seq_one_letter_code
_entity_poly.pdbx_strand_id
1 'polypeptide(L)'
;MNRFALLSLYRSLTRHKLYAALNVGGLAVGIAVFLVLGLYARFETSYEKWLPRHDRIYVVQTAWNLPESPFNGAYPYTMGGLLDQMREDFPGTVGTRIRGGKNGGAVIRGGVAAPADVAQVDPQFFDVFDLPMVRGSGMALRQPANVLISKTLARQYFGTSDPIGQTLTIAMDKTANYRVAGIFRDLPKNSDYNISLLVPMPATPPSEQWFHWGSTSLQTFLRFDTPEAARAFEQKLPSFVDRRALADMGKDASKIHQLKLLPLTRMHLEPAGSASASAKITVITLGIVGLLTLLVAIVNYVNLATARANLRAREVAMRKVLGADRLALVRQFLGEAMFTVGIAALIGLILAELSLPLVNAAGGLSLTIPYALVVPALVVLTLIVGLLAGFYPALLLSRFPAASVLASARSPGGGRVGTRVREGLVVLQFGLAIAFMVGTGVLVAQTRHVRQSDLGFQRDGLMVLLSTRDSLISSAQNRAVVSAIRDLPSVRTVAIANNAVGGSGENNADNVPLPGVAGDGPSLRWIVTGPDFFKVYGTRLLAGRVFDDNHRDDDALSRQLEQGRNIVINRRAVSTLGFRSPEDAVGKTIGGNRPRTIIGVVEDMRFFSPREPTSASYYIYYREPERATTAVASIRFTGNPRETMDAVRAIWQRAVPQVPFEAETADTQLTKFYEADDRATRLFAIGAGLAVLIGCVGLWGLASYNTQMRIKEIGIRKTLGASSRDIARLLVGQFLRPVLLANLLAWPLAFVAMRTWLAGFDDRVALSPLFFIGGSLLATVIAVLTVLGQSLRASRAAPAWALRHE
;
A
#
# COMPACT_ATOMS: atom_id res chain seq x y z
N MET A 1 -9.03 -42.43 -17.78
CA MET A 1 -10.48 -42.40 -17.44
C MET A 1 -11.24 -43.11 -18.53
N ASN A 2 -12.00 -44.17 -18.19
CA ASN A 2 -12.78 -44.93 -19.19
C ASN A 2 -13.93 -44.08 -19.78
N ARG A 3 -14.33 -44.33 -21.02
CA ARG A 3 -15.45 -43.66 -21.71
C ARG A 3 -16.72 -43.56 -20.83
N PHE A 4 -16.98 -44.60 -20.04
CA PHE A 4 -18.10 -44.64 -19.07
C PHE A 4 -17.99 -43.62 -17.93
N ALA A 5 -16.78 -43.33 -17.46
CA ALA A 5 -16.55 -42.34 -16.40
C ALA A 5 -16.81 -40.92 -16.92
N LEU A 6 -16.39 -40.61 -18.17
CA LEU A 6 -16.68 -39.36 -18.84
C LEU A 6 -18.17 -39.13 -19.11
N LEU A 7 -18.88 -40.17 -19.56
CA LEU A 7 -20.33 -40.12 -19.76
C LEU A 7 -21.10 -39.96 -18.44
N SER A 8 -20.65 -40.62 -17.36
CA SER A 8 -21.21 -40.45 -16.01
C SER A 8 -21.05 -39.03 -15.50
N LEU A 9 -19.89 -38.45 -15.74
CA LEU A 9 -19.56 -37.08 -15.36
C LEU A 9 -20.37 -36.05 -16.16
N TYR A 10 -20.47 -36.22 -17.49
CA TYR A 10 -21.30 -35.38 -18.35
C TYR A 10 -22.77 -35.41 -17.91
N ARG A 11 -23.32 -36.61 -17.69
CA ARG A 11 -24.69 -36.78 -17.19
C ARG A 11 -24.88 -36.15 -15.81
N SER A 12 -23.88 -36.24 -14.92
CA SER A 12 -23.87 -35.65 -13.60
C SER A 12 -23.94 -34.12 -13.64
N LEU A 13 -23.18 -33.49 -14.55
CA LEU A 13 -23.14 -32.03 -14.73
C LEU A 13 -24.40 -31.49 -15.41
N THR A 14 -24.93 -32.23 -16.41
CA THR A 14 -26.10 -31.79 -17.21
C THR A 14 -27.44 -32.02 -16.52
N ARG A 15 -27.57 -33.06 -15.69
CA ARG A 15 -28.80 -33.39 -14.98
C ARG A 15 -29.14 -32.45 -13.81
N HIS A 16 -28.10 -31.80 -13.23
CA HIS A 16 -28.23 -30.84 -12.11
C HIS A 16 -27.42 -29.56 -12.39
N LYS A 17 -27.77 -28.88 -13.49
CA LYS A 17 -27.07 -27.71 -14.02
C LYS A 17 -26.79 -26.62 -12.96
N LEU A 18 -27.81 -26.30 -12.15
CA LEU A 18 -27.69 -25.25 -11.14
C LEU A 18 -26.65 -25.59 -10.06
N TYR A 19 -26.67 -26.84 -9.59
CA TYR A 19 -25.72 -27.30 -8.59
C TYR A 19 -24.28 -27.35 -9.13
N ALA A 20 -24.11 -27.83 -10.35
CA ALA A 20 -22.80 -27.83 -11.01
C ALA A 20 -22.27 -26.40 -11.20
N ALA A 21 -23.15 -25.48 -11.63
CA ALA A 21 -22.78 -24.06 -11.78
C ALA A 21 -22.38 -23.41 -10.47
N LEU A 22 -23.11 -23.64 -9.37
CA LEU A 22 -22.78 -23.10 -8.05
C LEU A 22 -21.46 -23.66 -7.49
N ASN A 23 -21.23 -24.95 -7.68
CA ASN A 23 -20.07 -25.62 -7.15
C ASN A 23 -18.79 -25.27 -7.93
N VAL A 24 -18.83 -25.37 -9.25
CA VAL A 24 -17.73 -25.01 -10.13
C VAL A 24 -17.52 -23.49 -10.13
N GLY A 25 -18.60 -22.70 -10.23
CA GLY A 25 -18.54 -21.25 -10.26
C GLY A 25 -18.01 -20.65 -8.96
N GLY A 26 -18.49 -21.11 -7.81
CA GLY A 26 -17.99 -20.65 -6.51
C GLY A 26 -16.51 -20.94 -6.31
N LEU A 27 -16.04 -22.14 -6.69
CA LEU A 27 -14.62 -22.49 -6.62
C LEU A 27 -13.79 -21.69 -7.64
N ALA A 28 -14.31 -21.50 -8.87
CA ALA A 28 -13.64 -20.73 -9.91
C ALA A 28 -13.43 -19.26 -9.51
N VAL A 29 -14.45 -18.64 -8.90
CA VAL A 29 -14.31 -17.27 -8.37
C VAL A 29 -13.28 -17.21 -7.25
N GLY A 30 -13.28 -18.16 -6.31
CA GLY A 30 -12.29 -18.23 -5.25
C GLY A 30 -10.85 -18.38 -5.78
N ILE A 31 -10.65 -19.23 -6.80
CA ILE A 31 -9.36 -19.39 -7.49
C ILE A 31 -8.96 -18.10 -8.22
N ALA A 32 -9.88 -17.44 -8.92
CA ALA A 32 -9.60 -16.19 -9.63
C ALA A 32 -9.12 -15.10 -8.66
N VAL A 33 -9.82 -14.92 -7.53
CA VAL A 33 -9.43 -13.94 -6.50
C VAL A 33 -8.06 -14.28 -5.91
N PHE A 34 -7.82 -15.55 -5.57
CA PHE A 34 -6.52 -16.00 -5.08
C PHE A 34 -5.40 -15.73 -6.07
N LEU A 35 -5.64 -15.99 -7.38
CA LEU A 35 -4.66 -15.69 -8.43
C LEU A 35 -4.37 -14.20 -8.53
N VAL A 36 -5.40 -13.35 -8.59
CA VAL A 36 -5.22 -11.89 -8.72
C VAL A 36 -4.48 -11.31 -7.52
N LEU A 37 -4.87 -11.67 -6.29
CA LEU A 37 -4.19 -11.19 -5.09
C LEU A 37 -2.79 -11.79 -4.95
N GLY A 38 -2.59 -13.04 -5.36
CA GLY A 38 -1.28 -13.68 -5.42
C GLY A 38 -0.35 -13.03 -6.46
N LEU A 39 -0.88 -12.65 -7.63
CA LEU A 39 -0.15 -11.89 -8.65
C LEU A 39 0.23 -10.50 -8.15
N TYR A 40 -0.68 -9.82 -7.42
CA TYR A 40 -0.38 -8.56 -6.77
C TYR A 40 0.76 -8.73 -5.75
N ALA A 41 0.65 -9.68 -4.84
CA ALA A 41 1.70 -9.94 -3.85
C ALA A 41 3.04 -10.29 -4.52
N ARG A 42 3.02 -11.09 -5.60
CA ARG A 42 4.18 -11.37 -6.41
C ARG A 42 4.77 -10.13 -7.07
N PHE A 43 3.93 -9.25 -7.60
CA PHE A 43 4.37 -7.99 -8.22
C PHE A 43 5.09 -7.12 -7.19
N GLU A 44 4.48 -6.87 -6.03
CA GLU A 44 5.06 -6.07 -4.94
C GLU A 44 6.36 -6.69 -4.36
N THR A 45 6.46 -8.01 -4.34
CA THR A 45 7.67 -8.70 -3.87
C THR A 45 8.72 -8.90 -4.96
N SER A 46 8.45 -8.49 -6.19
CA SER A 46 9.36 -8.64 -7.35
C SER A 46 10.16 -7.39 -7.70
N TYR A 47 9.96 -6.32 -6.93
CA TYR A 47 10.68 -5.06 -7.16
C TYR A 47 12.19 -5.28 -7.18
N GLU A 48 12.85 -4.67 -8.14
CA GLU A 48 14.28 -4.72 -8.45
C GLU A 48 14.86 -6.13 -8.76
N LYS A 49 14.06 -7.20 -8.67
CA LYS A 49 14.52 -8.58 -9.01
C LYS A 49 14.77 -8.81 -10.50
N TRP A 50 14.39 -7.86 -11.34
CA TRP A 50 14.66 -7.86 -12.78
C TRP A 50 16.12 -7.48 -13.11
N LEU A 51 16.82 -6.83 -12.16
CA LEU A 51 18.24 -6.47 -12.31
C LEU A 51 19.12 -7.70 -12.18
N PRO A 52 20.10 -7.88 -13.06
CA PRO A 52 21.16 -8.87 -12.86
C PRO A 52 21.89 -8.61 -11.53
N ARG A 53 22.22 -9.66 -10.82
CA ARG A 53 22.95 -9.58 -9.54
C ARG A 53 22.26 -8.72 -8.46
N HIS A 54 20.92 -8.55 -8.53
CA HIS A 54 20.14 -7.80 -7.55
C HIS A 54 20.35 -8.27 -6.09
N ASP A 55 20.69 -9.53 -5.90
CA ASP A 55 21.00 -10.18 -4.61
C ASP A 55 22.32 -9.74 -3.99
N ARG A 56 23.18 -9.05 -4.77
CA ARG A 56 24.48 -8.54 -4.37
C ARG A 56 24.51 -7.03 -4.14
N ILE A 57 23.41 -6.33 -4.39
CA ILE A 57 23.31 -4.88 -4.28
C ILE A 57 22.60 -4.53 -2.97
N TYR A 58 23.17 -3.60 -2.23
CA TYR A 58 22.65 -3.09 -0.97
C TYR A 58 22.52 -1.57 -1.02
N VAL A 59 21.44 -1.05 -0.47
CA VAL A 59 21.23 0.37 -0.19
C VAL A 59 21.82 0.67 1.17
N VAL A 60 22.62 1.71 1.28
CA VAL A 60 23.06 2.21 2.58
C VAL A 60 21.96 3.05 3.19
N GLN A 61 21.47 2.62 4.34
CA GLN A 61 20.48 3.37 5.12
C GLN A 61 21.15 4.18 6.22
N THR A 62 20.68 5.40 6.42
CA THR A 62 20.93 6.19 7.60
C THR A 62 19.80 5.97 8.61
N ALA A 63 20.14 5.47 9.79
CA ALA A 63 19.18 5.33 10.89
C ALA A 63 19.52 6.30 12.01
N TRP A 64 18.56 7.18 12.33
CA TRP A 64 18.66 8.15 13.41
C TRP A 64 18.05 7.60 14.69
N ASN A 65 18.77 7.77 15.79
CA ASN A 65 18.36 7.44 17.14
C ASN A 65 18.55 8.67 18.05
N LEU A 66 17.72 9.68 17.82
CA LEU A 66 17.69 10.92 18.57
C LEU A 66 16.46 10.93 19.46
N PRO A 67 16.56 11.05 20.78
CA PRO A 67 15.40 11.16 21.66
C PRO A 67 14.43 12.24 21.18
N GLU A 68 13.14 11.88 21.07
CA GLU A 68 12.05 12.79 20.67
C GLU A 68 12.20 13.49 19.31
N SER A 69 13.17 13.08 18.48
CA SER A 69 13.39 13.69 17.16
C SER A 69 12.29 13.28 16.16
N PRO A 70 11.80 14.22 15.35
CA PRO A 70 10.89 13.91 14.25
C PRO A 70 11.55 13.08 13.14
N PHE A 71 12.87 12.91 13.17
CA PHE A 71 13.65 12.15 12.19
C PHE A 71 14.08 10.77 12.68
N ASN A 72 13.61 10.32 13.84
CA ASN A 72 13.90 8.97 14.29
C ASN A 72 13.41 7.93 13.27
N GLY A 73 14.24 6.93 13.04
CA GLY A 73 13.97 5.88 12.07
C GLY A 73 15.09 5.74 11.06
N ALA A 74 14.92 4.84 10.13
CA ALA A 74 15.90 4.58 9.09
C ALA A 74 15.42 5.13 7.74
N TYR A 75 16.32 5.67 6.94
CA TYR A 75 16.06 6.30 5.65
C TYR A 75 17.02 5.74 4.59
N PRO A 76 16.57 5.49 3.35
CA PRO A 76 17.45 5.00 2.27
C PRO A 76 18.27 6.12 1.64
N TYR A 77 18.58 7.15 2.40
CA TYR A 77 19.34 8.32 1.97
C TYR A 77 20.54 8.52 2.87
N THR A 78 21.61 9.04 2.28
CA THR A 78 22.88 9.30 2.96
C THR A 78 23.39 10.67 2.59
N MET A 79 24.41 11.14 3.29
CA MET A 79 25.17 12.33 2.89
C MET A 79 25.92 12.11 1.58
N GLY A 80 26.22 13.19 0.87
CA GLY A 80 26.91 13.16 -0.41
C GLY A 80 28.33 12.60 -0.35
N GLY A 81 29.06 12.86 0.73
CA GLY A 81 30.47 12.47 0.91
C GLY A 81 30.69 11.04 1.39
N LEU A 82 29.61 10.29 1.70
CA LEU A 82 29.72 8.97 2.35
C LEU A 82 30.54 7.97 1.53
N LEU A 83 30.23 7.84 0.24
CA LEU A 83 30.91 6.85 -0.61
C LEU A 83 32.40 7.16 -0.79
N ASP A 84 32.75 8.43 -0.86
CA ASP A 84 34.14 8.86 -1.02
C ASP A 84 34.92 8.50 0.25
N GLN A 85 34.38 8.81 1.44
CA GLN A 85 34.96 8.43 2.72
C GLN A 85 35.03 6.90 2.92
N MET A 86 34.02 6.16 2.45
CA MET A 86 34.06 4.70 2.49
C MET A 86 35.16 4.12 1.61
N ARG A 87 35.41 4.69 0.43
CA ARG A 87 36.50 4.26 -0.45
C ARG A 87 37.88 4.52 0.14
N GLU A 88 38.04 5.61 0.90
CA GLU A 88 39.28 5.92 1.60
C GLU A 88 39.56 4.93 2.73
N ASP A 89 38.56 4.60 3.57
CA ASP A 89 38.73 3.71 4.72
C ASP A 89 38.69 2.21 4.34
N PHE A 90 38.01 1.89 3.25
CA PHE A 90 37.81 0.52 2.77
C PHE A 90 38.16 0.44 1.27
N PRO A 91 39.46 0.38 0.90
CA PRO A 91 39.88 0.24 -0.48
C PRO A 91 39.24 -0.95 -1.17
N GLY A 92 38.79 -0.78 -2.41
CA GLY A 92 38.09 -1.81 -3.18
C GLY A 92 36.59 -1.78 -3.02
N THR A 93 36.02 -0.83 -2.26
CA THR A 93 34.57 -0.63 -2.17
C THR A 93 33.94 -0.32 -3.53
N VAL A 94 33.13 -1.22 -4.03
CA VAL A 94 32.35 -1.03 -5.27
C VAL A 94 31.00 -0.42 -4.90
N GLY A 95 30.79 0.81 -5.31
CA GLY A 95 29.57 1.56 -4.98
C GLY A 95 29.26 2.66 -5.97
N THR A 96 28.04 3.16 -5.92
CA THR A 96 27.54 4.29 -6.71
C THR A 96 26.49 5.06 -5.93
N ARG A 97 26.34 6.33 -6.29
CA ARG A 97 25.30 7.21 -5.75
C ARG A 97 24.27 7.51 -6.83
N ILE A 98 23.02 7.73 -6.41
CA ILE A 98 21.92 8.19 -7.25
C ILE A 98 21.28 9.40 -6.58
N ARG A 99 21.13 10.50 -7.33
CA ARG A 99 20.41 11.71 -6.94
C ARG A 99 19.38 12.06 -8.02
N GLY A 100 18.16 12.39 -7.63
CA GLY A 100 17.07 12.67 -8.56
C GLY A 100 16.26 11.42 -8.94
N GLY A 101 15.75 11.38 -10.15
CA GLY A 101 14.81 10.36 -10.63
C GLY A 101 13.52 11.01 -11.10
N LYS A 102 12.38 10.62 -10.55
CA LYS A 102 11.06 11.14 -10.94
C LYS A 102 11.02 12.68 -10.86
N ASN A 103 10.77 13.34 -12.00
CA ASN A 103 10.81 14.80 -12.12
C ASN A 103 12.11 15.43 -11.60
N GLY A 104 13.22 14.69 -11.63
CA GLY A 104 14.51 15.14 -11.12
C GLY A 104 15.20 16.21 -11.99
N GLY A 105 14.60 16.58 -13.12
CA GLY A 105 15.09 17.61 -14.03
C GLY A 105 14.13 17.83 -15.18
N ALA A 106 14.60 18.58 -16.19
CA ALA A 106 13.83 18.86 -17.39
C ALA A 106 14.68 18.76 -18.65
N VAL A 107 14.06 18.42 -19.77
CA VAL A 107 14.66 18.55 -21.10
C VAL A 107 14.14 19.83 -21.74
N ILE A 108 15.07 20.71 -22.16
CA ILE A 108 14.74 21.97 -22.81
C ILE A 108 14.74 21.78 -24.33
N ARG A 109 13.64 22.16 -24.98
CA ARG A 109 13.53 22.16 -26.43
C ARG A 109 12.81 23.44 -26.88
N GLY A 110 13.42 24.19 -27.82
CA GLY A 110 12.85 25.44 -28.28
C GLY A 110 12.64 26.49 -27.17
N GLY A 111 13.45 26.47 -26.14
CA GLY A 111 13.36 27.39 -24.99
C GLY A 111 12.32 26.98 -23.92
N VAL A 112 11.59 25.90 -24.12
CA VAL A 112 10.58 25.41 -23.19
C VAL A 112 11.06 24.14 -22.49
N ALA A 113 10.97 24.12 -21.16
CA ALA A 113 11.34 22.97 -20.35
C ALA A 113 10.17 21.99 -20.20
N ALA A 114 10.42 20.72 -20.47
CA ALA A 114 9.50 19.61 -20.20
C ALA A 114 10.05 18.75 -19.06
N PRO A 115 9.23 18.38 -18.03
CA PRO A 115 9.67 17.54 -16.94
C PRO A 115 10.23 16.22 -17.45
N ALA A 116 11.29 15.75 -16.86
CA ALA A 116 11.90 14.47 -17.20
C ALA A 116 12.45 13.77 -15.95
N ASP A 117 12.40 12.44 -15.97
CA ASP A 117 12.93 11.60 -14.90
C ASP A 117 14.45 11.48 -15.05
N VAL A 118 15.16 12.50 -14.57
CA VAL A 118 16.60 12.60 -14.67
C VAL A 118 17.26 12.17 -13.39
N ALA A 119 18.18 11.22 -13.48
CA ALA A 119 19.02 10.82 -12.36
C ALA A 119 20.50 11.19 -12.61
N GLN A 120 21.11 11.85 -11.65
CA GLN A 120 22.55 12.04 -11.55
C GLN A 120 23.16 10.80 -10.89
N VAL A 121 24.15 10.22 -11.52
CA VAL A 121 24.81 9.00 -11.04
C VAL A 121 26.32 9.11 -11.13
N ASP A 122 27.04 8.39 -10.26
CA ASP A 122 28.50 8.34 -10.35
C ASP A 122 28.94 7.71 -11.70
N PRO A 123 30.13 8.09 -12.21
CA PRO A 123 30.68 7.50 -13.42
C PRO A 123 30.82 5.97 -13.39
N GLN A 124 30.89 5.39 -12.18
CA GLN A 124 30.97 3.94 -11.92
C GLN A 124 29.61 3.27 -11.75
N PHE A 125 28.51 3.91 -12.10
CA PHE A 125 27.16 3.40 -11.94
C PHE A 125 26.97 1.98 -12.50
N PHE A 126 27.52 1.72 -13.69
CA PHE A 126 27.43 0.41 -14.35
C PHE A 126 28.32 -0.67 -13.71
N ASP A 127 29.23 -0.29 -12.81
CA ASP A 127 29.96 -1.27 -12.02
C ASP A 127 29.07 -1.90 -10.93
N VAL A 128 27.97 -1.22 -10.55
CA VAL A 128 26.99 -1.67 -9.56
C VAL A 128 25.72 -2.18 -10.22
N PHE A 129 25.14 -1.39 -11.14
CA PHE A 129 23.86 -1.68 -11.81
C PHE A 129 24.10 -2.13 -13.25
N ASP A 130 23.70 -3.34 -13.57
CA ASP A 130 23.76 -3.87 -14.94
C ASP A 130 22.46 -3.55 -15.70
N LEU A 131 22.25 -2.28 -16.05
CA LEU A 131 21.08 -1.93 -16.86
C LEU A 131 21.26 -2.46 -18.30
N PRO A 132 20.20 -3.14 -18.83
CA PRO A 132 20.27 -3.66 -20.21
C PRO A 132 20.36 -2.52 -21.22
N MET A 133 21.48 -2.43 -21.94
CA MET A 133 21.66 -1.49 -23.03
C MET A 133 20.99 -1.97 -24.31
N VAL A 134 20.36 -1.05 -25.05
CA VAL A 134 19.81 -1.28 -26.40
C VAL A 134 20.86 -0.90 -27.44
N ARG A 135 21.55 0.23 -27.25
CA ARG A 135 22.64 0.73 -28.11
C ARG A 135 23.65 1.51 -27.28
N GLY A 136 24.88 1.57 -27.74
CA GLY A 136 25.97 2.23 -27.03
C GLY A 136 26.48 1.41 -25.84
N SER A 137 27.22 2.07 -24.95
CA SER A 137 27.81 1.44 -23.77
C SER A 137 27.52 2.27 -22.51
N GLY A 138 27.21 1.59 -21.37
CA GLY A 138 27.08 2.22 -20.07
C GLY A 138 28.33 2.95 -19.59
N MET A 139 29.50 2.47 -20.05
CA MET A 139 30.81 3.10 -19.74
C MET A 139 30.93 4.51 -20.30
N ALA A 140 30.07 4.90 -21.25
CA ALA A 140 30.04 6.25 -21.79
C ALA A 140 29.71 7.33 -20.73
N LEU A 141 29.06 6.98 -19.61
CA LEU A 141 28.82 7.88 -18.46
C LEU A 141 30.08 8.31 -17.73
N ARG A 142 31.23 7.69 -17.98
CA ARG A 142 32.51 8.16 -17.43
C ARG A 142 32.97 9.50 -18.03
N GLN A 143 32.38 9.91 -19.15
CA GLN A 143 32.60 11.23 -19.73
C GLN A 143 31.51 12.20 -19.25
N PRO A 144 31.87 13.33 -18.62
CA PRO A 144 30.89 14.24 -18.00
C PRO A 144 29.89 14.89 -18.97
N ALA A 145 30.24 14.97 -20.27
CA ALA A 145 29.38 15.56 -21.28
C ALA A 145 28.37 14.58 -21.91
N ASN A 146 28.41 13.31 -21.50
CA ASN A 146 27.54 12.27 -22.07
C ASN A 146 26.26 12.07 -21.23
N VAL A 147 25.18 11.65 -21.91
CA VAL A 147 23.93 11.22 -21.30
C VAL A 147 23.52 9.87 -21.87
N LEU A 148 22.95 9.01 -21.04
CA LEU A 148 22.26 7.83 -21.50
C LEU A 148 20.76 8.06 -21.34
N ILE A 149 19.98 7.64 -22.33
CA ILE A 149 18.54 7.85 -22.37
C ILE A 149 17.77 6.53 -22.49
N SER A 150 16.55 6.51 -21.97
CA SER A 150 15.67 5.35 -22.12
C SER A 150 15.18 5.20 -23.57
N LYS A 151 14.78 3.98 -23.94
CA LYS A 151 14.25 3.70 -25.27
C LYS A 151 13.00 4.51 -25.60
N THR A 152 12.12 4.70 -24.64
CA THR A 152 10.91 5.50 -24.79
C THR A 152 11.24 6.97 -24.99
N LEU A 153 12.14 7.52 -24.21
CA LEU A 153 12.55 8.92 -24.35
C LEU A 153 13.27 9.16 -25.69
N ALA A 154 14.10 8.20 -26.14
CA ALA A 154 14.74 8.27 -27.45
C ALA A 154 13.71 8.41 -28.59
N ARG A 155 12.62 7.63 -28.54
CA ARG A 155 11.54 7.72 -29.52
C ARG A 155 10.75 9.03 -29.40
N GLN A 156 10.49 9.51 -28.19
CA GLN A 156 9.76 10.74 -27.95
C GLN A 156 10.47 11.98 -28.50
N TYR A 157 11.78 12.07 -28.31
CA TYR A 157 12.54 13.28 -28.72
C TYR A 157 13.13 13.20 -30.11
N PHE A 158 13.45 12.00 -30.61
CA PHE A 158 14.15 11.83 -31.87
C PHE A 158 13.34 11.05 -32.93
N GLY A 159 12.20 10.46 -32.55
CA GLY A 159 11.35 9.71 -33.47
C GLY A 159 12.06 8.49 -34.05
N THR A 160 12.23 8.50 -35.37
CA THR A 160 12.94 7.44 -36.13
C THR A 160 14.41 7.78 -36.37
N SER A 161 14.86 9.02 -36.06
CA SER A 161 16.26 9.43 -36.22
C SER A 161 17.17 8.74 -35.21
N ASP A 162 18.42 8.53 -35.57
CA ASP A 162 19.41 8.01 -34.65
C ASP A 162 19.75 9.06 -33.58
N PRO A 163 19.48 8.80 -32.30
CA PRO A 163 19.77 9.75 -31.22
C PRO A 163 21.24 9.76 -30.82
N ILE A 164 22.02 8.74 -31.14
CA ILE A 164 23.44 8.66 -30.74
C ILE A 164 24.23 9.79 -31.38
N GLY A 165 24.93 10.52 -30.53
CA GLY A 165 25.75 11.65 -30.94
C GLY A 165 25.00 12.99 -30.97
N GLN A 166 23.67 12.98 -30.92
CA GLN A 166 22.88 14.21 -30.85
C GLN A 166 22.94 14.83 -29.45
N THR A 167 22.63 16.14 -29.37
CA THR A 167 22.70 16.91 -28.13
C THR A 167 21.32 17.09 -27.53
N LEU A 168 21.22 16.93 -26.20
CA LEU A 168 20.07 17.30 -25.39
C LEU A 168 20.48 18.37 -24.38
N THR A 169 19.68 19.41 -24.27
CA THR A 169 19.81 20.42 -23.21
C THR A 169 19.01 19.95 -22.01
N ILE A 170 19.68 19.67 -20.91
CA ILE A 170 19.07 19.17 -19.67
C ILE A 170 19.26 20.20 -18.57
N ALA A 171 18.14 20.52 -17.92
CA ALA A 171 18.08 21.40 -16.76
C ALA A 171 17.91 20.56 -15.49
N MET A 172 18.82 20.76 -14.55
CA MET A 172 18.81 20.23 -13.18
C MET A 172 19.25 21.35 -12.23
N ASP A 173 20.32 21.18 -11.45
CA ASP A 173 20.92 22.26 -10.68
C ASP A 173 21.50 23.38 -11.58
N LYS A 174 21.88 23.02 -12.79
CA LYS A 174 22.34 23.90 -13.86
C LYS A 174 21.83 23.40 -15.20
N THR A 175 21.61 24.29 -16.12
CA THR A 175 21.34 23.93 -17.52
C THR A 175 22.63 23.59 -18.24
N ALA A 176 22.71 22.42 -18.83
CA ALA A 176 23.88 21.96 -19.58
C ALA A 176 23.48 21.14 -20.82
N ASN A 177 24.37 21.13 -21.78
CA ASN A 177 24.24 20.35 -23.01
C ASN A 177 24.94 19.00 -22.86
N TYR A 178 24.23 17.92 -23.09
CA TYR A 178 24.76 16.57 -23.03
C TYR A 178 24.64 15.89 -24.37
N ARG A 179 25.65 15.11 -24.73
CA ARG A 179 25.65 14.28 -25.93
C ARG A 179 25.06 12.91 -25.61
N VAL A 180 24.07 12.48 -26.37
CA VAL A 180 23.50 11.12 -26.25
C VAL A 180 24.56 10.10 -26.66
N ALA A 181 25.01 9.30 -25.70
CA ALA A 181 26.06 8.30 -25.89
C ALA A 181 25.56 6.85 -25.81
N GLY A 182 24.33 6.64 -25.36
CA GLY A 182 23.75 5.31 -25.31
C GLY A 182 22.26 5.32 -25.00
N ILE A 183 21.63 4.20 -25.32
CA ILE A 183 20.21 3.95 -25.08
C ILE A 183 20.08 2.70 -24.20
N PHE A 184 19.43 2.83 -23.07
CA PHE A 184 19.09 1.70 -22.21
C PHE A 184 17.61 1.29 -22.37
N ARG A 185 17.29 0.05 -21.97
CA ARG A 185 15.92 -0.44 -21.96
C ARG A 185 15.11 0.27 -20.88
N ASP A 186 13.85 0.63 -21.19
CA ASP A 186 12.95 1.23 -20.20
C ASP A 186 12.87 0.35 -18.95
N LEU A 187 12.89 0.99 -17.79
CA LEU A 187 12.75 0.30 -16.52
C LEU A 187 11.33 -0.27 -16.40
N PRO A 188 11.16 -1.48 -15.86
CA PRO A 188 9.85 -2.06 -15.67
C PRO A 188 9.08 -1.36 -14.55
N LYS A 189 7.76 -1.51 -14.54
CA LYS A 189 6.90 -0.86 -13.53
C LYS A 189 7.09 -1.39 -12.09
N ASN A 190 7.76 -2.52 -11.91
CA ASN A 190 8.18 -3.05 -10.62
C ASN A 190 9.61 -2.59 -10.28
N SER A 191 9.87 -1.31 -10.48
CA SER A 191 11.06 -0.60 -10.04
C SER A 191 10.65 0.63 -9.24
N ASP A 192 11.35 0.89 -8.14
CA ASP A 192 11.21 2.12 -7.36
C ASP A 192 11.86 3.31 -8.05
N TYR A 193 12.69 3.03 -9.05
CA TYR A 193 13.42 4.04 -9.81
C TYR A 193 12.65 4.43 -11.06
N ASN A 194 12.22 5.69 -11.10
CA ASN A 194 11.68 6.29 -12.31
C ASN A 194 12.82 7.08 -12.96
N ILE A 195 13.53 6.44 -13.90
CA ILE A 195 14.69 7.03 -14.56
C ILE A 195 14.51 6.89 -16.06
N SER A 196 14.50 8.02 -16.76
CA SER A 196 14.49 8.09 -18.22
C SER A 196 15.77 8.68 -18.81
N LEU A 197 16.57 9.40 -17.97
CA LEU A 197 17.88 9.91 -18.32
C LEU A 197 18.87 9.65 -17.19
N LEU A 198 20.07 9.25 -17.55
CA LEU A 198 21.22 9.12 -16.66
C LEU A 198 22.28 10.14 -17.08
N VAL A 199 22.59 11.05 -16.17
CA VAL A 199 23.66 12.05 -16.35
C VAL A 199 24.76 11.82 -15.32
N PRO A 200 26.03 12.06 -15.65
CA PRO A 200 27.11 11.96 -14.67
C PRO A 200 26.93 12.96 -13.54
N MET A 201 27.14 12.52 -12.31
CA MET A 201 27.13 13.38 -11.14
C MET A 201 28.38 14.29 -11.20
N PRO A 202 28.21 15.62 -11.05
CA PRO A 202 29.36 16.52 -10.99
C PRO A 202 30.15 16.26 -9.71
N ALA A 203 31.44 16.52 -9.77
CA ALA A 203 32.29 16.53 -8.58
C ALA A 203 31.76 17.60 -7.61
N THR A 204 31.50 17.20 -6.37
CA THR A 204 30.96 18.10 -5.34
C THR A 204 32.07 18.55 -4.43
N PRO A 205 32.22 19.87 -4.19
CA PRO A 205 33.18 20.37 -3.21
C PRO A 205 32.83 19.85 -1.80
N PRO A 206 33.78 19.43 -0.98
CA PRO A 206 33.53 19.02 0.40
C PRO A 206 32.92 20.11 1.29
N SER A 207 32.98 21.37 0.88
CA SER A 207 32.38 22.52 1.58
C SER A 207 30.86 22.61 1.44
N GLU A 208 30.25 21.86 0.52
CA GLU A 208 28.81 21.87 0.35
C GLU A 208 28.08 21.18 1.52
N GLN A 209 27.04 21.83 2.07
CA GLN A 209 26.33 21.36 3.27
C GLN A 209 25.80 19.91 3.13
N TRP A 210 25.33 19.51 1.96
CA TRP A 210 24.79 18.16 1.73
C TRP A 210 25.88 17.07 1.70
N PHE A 211 27.14 17.46 1.76
CA PHE A 211 28.30 16.55 1.84
C PHE A 211 28.60 16.09 3.28
N HIS A 212 28.08 16.76 4.28
CA HIS A 212 28.31 16.52 5.70
C HIS A 212 27.34 15.52 6.34
N TRP A 213 27.76 14.94 7.47
CA TRP A 213 27.06 13.87 8.18
C TRP A 213 25.63 14.18 8.63
N GLY A 214 25.26 15.40 8.83
CA GLY A 214 23.89 15.82 9.14
C GLY A 214 22.92 15.79 7.95
N SER A 215 23.41 15.52 6.74
CA SER A 215 22.61 15.52 5.51
C SER A 215 22.15 14.12 5.11
N THR A 216 20.95 14.03 4.50
CA THR A 216 20.40 12.84 3.87
C THR A 216 19.88 13.22 2.48
N SER A 217 20.78 13.34 1.51
CA SER A 217 20.52 14.05 0.25
C SER A 217 20.44 13.15 -0.98
N LEU A 218 21.05 11.95 -0.92
CA LEU A 218 21.11 11.03 -2.05
C LEU A 218 21.13 9.58 -1.57
N GLN A 219 20.95 8.65 -2.50
CA GLN A 219 21.02 7.22 -2.24
C GLN A 219 22.40 6.69 -2.57
N THR A 220 22.99 5.91 -1.66
CA THR A 220 24.27 5.23 -1.86
C THR A 220 24.03 3.73 -1.94
N PHE A 221 24.59 3.12 -2.97
CA PHE A 221 24.51 1.70 -3.24
C PHE A 221 25.89 1.07 -3.22
N LEU A 222 25.99 -0.10 -2.57
CA LEU A 222 27.19 -0.89 -2.51
C LEU A 222 26.93 -2.26 -3.12
N ARG A 223 27.91 -2.81 -3.81
CA ARG A 223 27.90 -4.17 -4.32
C ARG A 223 28.90 -5.04 -3.59
N PHE A 224 28.46 -6.20 -3.16
CA PHE A 224 29.28 -7.24 -2.53
C PHE A 224 29.19 -8.53 -3.32
N ASP A 225 30.24 -9.34 -3.24
CA ASP A 225 30.24 -10.64 -3.93
C ASP A 225 29.39 -11.67 -3.21
N THR A 226 29.28 -11.60 -1.89
CA THR A 226 28.46 -12.49 -1.06
C THR A 226 27.72 -11.73 0.05
N PRO A 227 26.61 -12.26 0.54
CA PRO A 227 25.90 -11.69 1.70
C PRO A 227 26.75 -11.67 2.97
N GLU A 228 27.70 -12.60 3.12
CA GLU A 228 28.63 -12.66 4.26
C GLU A 228 29.60 -11.48 4.24
N ALA A 229 30.11 -11.13 3.06
CA ALA A 229 30.95 -9.95 2.88
C ALA A 229 30.20 -8.67 3.24
N ALA A 230 28.93 -8.54 2.86
CA ALA A 230 28.08 -7.41 3.24
C ALA A 230 27.91 -7.33 4.76
N ARG A 231 27.62 -8.45 5.44
CA ARG A 231 27.49 -8.47 6.91
C ARG A 231 28.81 -8.12 7.60
N ALA A 232 29.93 -8.64 7.13
CA ALA A 232 31.24 -8.33 7.67
C ALA A 232 31.61 -6.84 7.49
N PHE A 233 31.18 -6.25 6.40
CA PHE A 233 31.33 -4.81 6.14
C PHE A 233 30.45 -4.01 7.10
N GLU A 234 29.17 -4.37 7.25
CA GLU A 234 28.22 -3.68 8.13
C GLU A 234 28.72 -3.64 9.58
N GLN A 235 29.38 -4.68 10.08
CA GLN A 235 29.97 -4.70 11.44
C GLN A 235 31.06 -3.65 11.65
N LYS A 236 31.69 -3.15 10.58
CA LYS A 236 32.74 -2.12 10.66
C LYS A 236 32.15 -0.70 10.63
N LEU A 237 30.90 -0.52 10.24
CA LEU A 237 30.28 0.80 10.06
C LEU A 237 30.20 1.63 11.35
N PRO A 238 29.90 1.08 12.55
CA PRO A 238 29.89 1.91 13.76
C PRO A 238 31.22 2.60 14.02
N SER A 239 32.33 1.89 13.97
CA SER A 239 33.67 2.48 14.16
C SER A 239 34.07 3.44 13.05
N PHE A 240 33.60 3.23 11.82
CA PHE A 240 33.76 4.17 10.71
C PHE A 240 33.01 5.47 10.98
N VAL A 241 31.74 5.39 11.42
CA VAL A 241 30.93 6.57 11.77
C VAL A 241 31.57 7.36 12.90
N ASP A 242 32.02 6.70 13.98
CA ASP A 242 32.64 7.36 15.12
C ASP A 242 33.93 8.14 14.74
N ARG A 243 34.70 7.63 13.78
CA ARG A 243 35.89 8.33 13.29
C ARG A 243 35.56 9.48 12.34
N ARG A 244 34.70 9.24 11.36
CA ARG A 244 34.46 10.18 10.25
C ARG A 244 33.44 11.27 10.58
N ALA A 245 32.48 10.98 11.46
CA ALA A 245 31.46 11.94 11.88
C ALA A 245 31.90 12.79 13.10
N LEU A 246 33.10 12.57 13.66
CA LEU A 246 33.56 13.23 14.89
C LEU A 246 33.48 14.77 14.82
N ALA A 247 33.81 15.34 13.67
CA ALA A 247 33.81 16.79 13.50
C ALA A 247 32.40 17.39 13.41
N ASP A 248 31.46 16.65 12.81
CA ASP A 248 30.11 17.12 12.55
C ASP A 248 29.15 16.77 13.71
N MET A 249 29.37 15.63 14.39
CA MET A 249 28.41 15.04 15.33
C MET A 249 29.00 14.77 16.74
N GLY A 250 30.28 14.99 16.93
CA GLY A 250 30.94 14.74 18.21
C GLY A 250 31.28 13.26 18.46
N LYS A 251 31.62 12.97 19.73
CA LYS A 251 32.00 11.59 20.15
C LYS A 251 30.78 10.68 20.15
N ASP A 252 31.01 9.38 19.89
CA ASP A 252 30.01 8.34 19.91
C ASP A 252 28.87 8.57 18.88
N ALA A 253 29.19 9.17 17.74
CA ALA A 253 28.24 9.50 16.69
C ALA A 253 27.43 8.27 16.21
N SER A 254 28.03 7.06 16.26
CA SER A 254 27.36 5.81 15.91
C SER A 254 26.18 5.43 16.82
N LYS A 255 26.07 5.99 18.01
CA LYS A 255 24.91 5.79 18.90
C LYS A 255 23.68 6.55 18.41
N ILE A 256 23.92 7.67 17.72
CA ILE A 256 22.89 8.60 17.22
C ILE A 256 22.61 8.34 15.73
N HIS A 257 23.66 8.15 14.96
CA HIS A 257 23.64 8.00 13.51
C HIS A 257 24.21 6.64 13.12
N GLN A 258 23.35 5.71 12.78
CA GLN A 258 23.74 4.35 12.39
C GLN A 258 23.65 4.20 10.88
N LEU A 259 24.64 3.55 10.28
CA LEU A 259 24.58 3.09 8.90
C LEU A 259 24.21 1.60 8.88
N LYS A 260 23.25 1.23 8.03
CA LYS A 260 22.79 -0.16 7.84
C LYS A 260 22.79 -0.52 6.37
N LEU A 261 22.97 -1.80 6.06
CA LEU A 261 22.89 -2.31 4.71
C LEU A 261 21.57 -3.00 4.46
N LEU A 262 20.72 -2.44 3.64
CA LEU A 262 19.45 -3.03 3.22
C LEU A 262 19.61 -3.69 1.85
N PRO A 263 19.31 -5.00 1.68
CA PRO A 263 19.28 -5.60 0.35
C PRO A 263 18.33 -4.83 -0.58
N LEU A 264 18.75 -4.55 -1.80
CA LEU A 264 18.01 -3.74 -2.77
C LEU A 264 16.58 -4.24 -2.96
N THR A 265 16.39 -5.56 -3.02
CA THR A 265 15.07 -6.20 -3.21
C THR A 265 14.11 -6.04 -2.04
N ARG A 266 14.59 -5.59 -0.88
CA ARG A 266 13.75 -5.32 0.31
C ARG A 266 13.35 -3.85 0.40
N MET A 267 13.99 -2.96 -0.37
CA MET A 267 13.79 -1.53 -0.26
C MET A 267 12.32 -1.12 -0.48
N HIS A 268 11.65 -1.72 -1.45
CA HIS A 268 10.25 -1.41 -1.78
C HIS A 268 9.28 -1.67 -0.63
N LEU A 269 9.39 -2.83 0.02
CA LEU A 269 8.46 -3.25 1.10
C LEU A 269 8.94 -2.85 2.49
N GLU A 270 10.21 -2.60 2.64
CA GLU A 270 10.85 -2.19 3.88
C GLU A 270 11.64 -0.88 3.66
N PRO A 271 11.01 0.17 3.01
CA PRO A 271 11.68 1.45 2.91
C PRO A 271 11.96 1.94 4.31
N ALA A 272 13.03 2.67 4.45
CA ALA A 272 13.38 3.23 5.72
C ALA A 272 12.40 4.33 6.13
N GLY A 273 12.14 4.44 7.42
CA GLY A 273 11.23 5.42 8.00
C GLY A 273 9.85 4.87 8.42
N SER A 274 9.02 5.73 8.98
CA SER A 274 7.71 5.38 9.56
C SER A 274 6.68 4.87 8.53
N ALA A 275 6.84 5.25 7.26
CA ALA A 275 5.95 4.82 6.19
C ALA A 275 6.14 3.34 5.77
N SER A 276 7.24 2.70 6.16
CA SER A 276 7.63 1.39 5.65
C SER A 276 6.81 0.22 6.17
N ALA A 277 6.36 0.27 7.40
CA ALA A 277 5.63 -0.85 8.01
C ALA A 277 4.31 -1.15 7.26
N SER A 278 3.67 -0.15 6.67
CA SER A 278 2.36 -0.31 6.03
C SER A 278 2.42 -1.07 4.70
N ALA A 279 3.44 -0.85 3.87
CA ALA A 279 3.54 -1.49 2.57
C ALA A 279 3.66 -3.01 2.71
N LYS A 280 4.60 -3.48 3.51
CA LYS A 280 4.80 -4.91 3.79
C LYS A 280 3.57 -5.56 4.42
N ILE A 281 2.98 -4.91 5.43
CA ILE A 281 1.77 -5.41 6.10
C ILE A 281 0.62 -5.50 5.11
N THR A 282 0.45 -4.52 4.23
CA THR A 282 -0.60 -4.51 3.20
C THR A 282 -0.45 -5.70 2.25
N VAL A 283 0.75 -5.96 1.73
CA VAL A 283 1.01 -7.08 0.82
C VAL A 283 0.75 -8.43 1.50
N ILE A 284 1.24 -8.60 2.74
CA ILE A 284 0.99 -9.82 3.53
C ILE A 284 -0.51 -10.00 3.77
N THR A 285 -1.20 -8.93 4.17
CA THR A 285 -2.64 -8.98 4.46
C THR A 285 -3.44 -9.37 3.23
N LEU A 286 -3.14 -8.79 2.07
CA LEU A 286 -3.82 -9.14 0.80
C LEU A 286 -3.52 -10.58 0.37
N GLY A 287 -2.29 -11.06 0.57
CA GLY A 287 -1.95 -12.46 0.36
C GLY A 287 -2.77 -13.40 1.24
N ILE A 288 -2.91 -13.07 2.53
CA ILE A 288 -3.74 -13.81 3.48
C ILE A 288 -5.21 -13.78 3.06
N VAL A 289 -5.75 -12.62 2.66
CA VAL A 289 -7.13 -12.48 2.15
C VAL A 289 -7.36 -13.39 0.95
N GLY A 290 -6.43 -13.43 0.00
CA GLY A 290 -6.49 -14.33 -1.15
C GLY A 290 -6.55 -15.80 -0.75
N LEU A 291 -5.65 -16.20 0.16
CA LEU A 291 -5.60 -17.56 0.70
C LEU A 291 -6.89 -17.94 1.46
N LEU A 292 -7.40 -17.05 2.31
CA LEU A 292 -8.64 -17.29 3.06
C LEU A 292 -9.85 -17.34 2.14
N THR A 293 -9.91 -16.53 1.10
CA THR A 293 -10.98 -16.58 0.09
C THR A 293 -10.97 -17.92 -0.66
N LEU A 294 -9.78 -18.41 -1.04
CA LEU A 294 -9.63 -19.74 -1.62
C LEU A 294 -10.06 -20.84 -0.64
N LEU A 295 -9.67 -20.74 0.63
CA LEU A 295 -10.07 -21.68 1.68
C LEU A 295 -11.60 -21.73 1.82
N VAL A 296 -12.27 -20.58 1.86
CA VAL A 296 -13.74 -20.47 1.89
C VAL A 296 -14.36 -21.16 0.67
N ALA A 297 -13.81 -20.95 -0.52
CA ALA A 297 -14.28 -21.59 -1.75
C ALA A 297 -14.10 -23.12 -1.71
N ILE A 298 -12.97 -23.62 -1.21
CA ILE A 298 -12.69 -25.05 -1.03
C ILE A 298 -13.66 -25.66 -0.02
N VAL A 299 -13.84 -25.02 1.12
CA VAL A 299 -14.78 -25.45 2.18
C VAL A 299 -16.19 -25.53 1.62
N ASN A 300 -16.61 -24.52 0.87
CA ASN A 300 -17.92 -24.52 0.22
C ASN A 300 -18.05 -25.67 -0.78
N TYR A 301 -17.04 -25.90 -1.62
CA TYR A 301 -17.00 -27.01 -2.55
C TYR A 301 -17.15 -28.37 -1.84
N VAL A 302 -16.37 -28.59 -0.77
CA VAL A 302 -16.41 -29.84 0.05
C VAL A 302 -17.77 -30.04 0.68
N ASN A 303 -18.38 -28.98 1.24
CA ASN A 303 -19.71 -29.02 1.84
C ASN A 303 -20.77 -29.46 0.82
N LEU A 304 -20.77 -28.86 -0.36
CA LEU A 304 -21.73 -29.21 -1.42
C LEU A 304 -21.47 -30.59 -2.00
N ALA A 305 -20.22 -31.00 -2.20
CA ALA A 305 -19.84 -32.32 -2.67
C ALA A 305 -20.28 -33.42 -1.68
N THR A 306 -20.06 -33.19 -0.38
CA THR A 306 -20.47 -34.10 0.69
C THR A 306 -21.99 -34.25 0.80
N ALA A 307 -22.71 -33.12 0.67
CA ALA A 307 -24.18 -33.15 0.65
C ALA A 307 -24.72 -34.02 -0.49
N ARG A 308 -24.13 -33.89 -1.69
CA ARG A 308 -24.52 -34.70 -2.87
C ARG A 308 -24.14 -36.18 -2.77
N ALA A 309 -23.06 -36.49 -2.09
CA ALA A 309 -22.63 -37.88 -1.93
C ALA A 309 -23.73 -38.76 -1.34
N ASN A 310 -24.53 -38.26 -0.38
CA ASN A 310 -25.62 -38.98 0.24
C ASN A 310 -26.76 -39.31 -0.75
N LEU A 311 -27.00 -38.46 -1.77
CA LEU A 311 -28.02 -38.74 -2.83
C LEU A 311 -27.59 -39.88 -3.76
N ARG A 312 -26.27 -40.13 -3.86
CA ARG A 312 -25.69 -41.19 -4.70
C ARG A 312 -25.54 -42.52 -3.96
N ALA A 313 -25.92 -42.59 -2.68
CA ALA A 313 -25.71 -43.79 -1.88
C ALA A 313 -26.39 -45.04 -2.50
N ARG A 314 -27.62 -44.90 -3.05
CA ARG A 314 -28.31 -45.99 -3.75
C ARG A 314 -27.60 -46.44 -5.03
N GLU A 315 -27.08 -45.51 -5.83
CA GLU A 315 -26.28 -45.80 -7.02
C GLU A 315 -25.04 -46.61 -6.66
N VAL A 316 -24.33 -46.19 -5.60
CA VAL A 316 -23.12 -46.85 -5.11
C VAL A 316 -23.46 -48.25 -4.55
N ALA A 317 -24.54 -48.38 -3.83
CA ALA A 317 -25.03 -49.68 -3.32
C ALA A 317 -25.33 -50.66 -4.46
N MET A 318 -26.02 -50.19 -5.52
CA MET A 318 -26.28 -50.97 -6.70
C MET A 318 -24.99 -51.43 -7.42
N ARG A 319 -24.03 -50.55 -7.58
CA ARG A 319 -22.72 -50.89 -8.19
C ARG A 319 -21.95 -51.92 -7.36
N LYS A 320 -22.01 -51.84 -6.02
CA LYS A 320 -21.41 -52.86 -5.14
C LYS A 320 -22.07 -54.20 -5.28
N VAL A 321 -23.38 -54.25 -5.41
CA VAL A 321 -24.12 -55.53 -5.65
C VAL A 321 -23.73 -56.15 -6.99
N LEU A 322 -23.44 -55.29 -8.00
CA LEU A 322 -22.93 -55.70 -9.31
C LEU A 322 -21.41 -56.02 -9.35
N GLY A 323 -20.76 -56.08 -8.17
CA GLY A 323 -19.38 -56.53 -8.04
C GLY A 323 -18.32 -55.40 -8.12
N ALA A 324 -18.72 -54.11 -8.02
CA ALA A 324 -17.72 -53.04 -8.00
C ALA A 324 -16.86 -53.06 -6.74
N ASP A 325 -15.54 -53.16 -6.91
CA ASP A 325 -14.57 -53.07 -5.84
C ASP A 325 -14.53 -51.68 -5.18
N ARG A 326 -14.20 -51.68 -3.90
CA ARG A 326 -14.13 -50.44 -3.10
C ARG A 326 -13.11 -49.45 -3.65
N LEU A 327 -11.96 -49.97 -4.10
CA LEU A 327 -10.89 -49.12 -4.65
C LEU A 327 -11.29 -48.47 -5.98
N ALA A 328 -12.03 -49.22 -6.82
CA ALA A 328 -12.58 -48.69 -8.08
C ALA A 328 -13.55 -47.55 -7.85
N LEU A 329 -14.43 -47.63 -6.82
CA LEU A 329 -15.34 -46.55 -6.43
C LEU A 329 -14.58 -45.32 -5.91
N VAL A 330 -13.56 -45.52 -5.07
CA VAL A 330 -12.73 -44.44 -4.55
C VAL A 330 -12.00 -43.73 -5.71
N ARG A 331 -11.36 -44.48 -6.61
CA ARG A 331 -10.68 -43.89 -7.79
C ARG A 331 -11.63 -43.11 -8.68
N GLN A 332 -12.85 -43.59 -8.86
CA GLN A 332 -13.88 -42.91 -9.66
C GLN A 332 -14.27 -41.59 -9.01
N PHE A 333 -14.62 -41.56 -7.71
CA PHE A 333 -15.02 -40.33 -7.03
C PHE A 333 -13.89 -39.31 -6.96
N LEU A 334 -12.66 -39.75 -6.72
CA LEU A 334 -11.49 -38.89 -6.77
C LEU A 334 -11.28 -38.29 -8.18
N GLY A 335 -11.41 -39.13 -9.23
CA GLY A 335 -11.28 -38.67 -10.61
C GLY A 335 -12.37 -37.65 -10.97
N GLU A 336 -13.63 -37.88 -10.55
CA GLU A 336 -14.73 -36.93 -10.73
C GLU A 336 -14.46 -35.60 -10.02
N ALA A 337 -13.96 -35.65 -8.78
CA ALA A 337 -13.59 -34.46 -8.01
C ALA A 337 -12.45 -33.68 -8.66
N MET A 338 -11.36 -34.37 -9.02
CA MET A 338 -10.20 -33.74 -9.71
C MET A 338 -10.60 -33.09 -11.02
N PHE A 339 -11.45 -33.73 -11.82
CA PHE A 339 -11.93 -33.16 -13.08
C PHE A 339 -12.79 -31.92 -12.85
N THR A 340 -13.69 -31.95 -11.87
CA THR A 340 -14.54 -30.82 -11.53
C THR A 340 -13.72 -29.63 -11.03
N VAL A 341 -12.73 -29.89 -10.18
CA VAL A 341 -11.80 -28.86 -9.69
C VAL A 341 -10.92 -28.34 -10.84
N GLY A 342 -10.48 -29.19 -11.76
CA GLY A 342 -9.74 -28.80 -12.96
C GLY A 342 -10.53 -27.84 -13.87
N ILE A 343 -11.83 -28.12 -14.08
CA ILE A 343 -12.73 -27.18 -14.79
C ILE A 343 -12.83 -25.84 -14.02
N ALA A 344 -12.99 -25.89 -12.71
CA ALA A 344 -13.07 -24.69 -11.90
C ALA A 344 -11.74 -23.89 -11.94
N ALA A 345 -10.60 -24.59 -11.94
CA ALA A 345 -9.30 -23.96 -12.07
C ALA A 345 -9.10 -23.28 -13.42
N LEU A 346 -9.54 -23.92 -14.50
CA LEU A 346 -9.49 -23.33 -15.84
C LEU A 346 -10.40 -22.10 -15.96
N ILE A 347 -11.63 -22.18 -15.49
CA ILE A 347 -12.55 -21.04 -15.45
C ILE A 347 -12.01 -19.93 -14.53
N GLY A 348 -11.43 -20.28 -13.38
CA GLY A 348 -10.79 -19.35 -12.47
C GLY A 348 -9.61 -18.61 -13.11
N LEU A 349 -8.80 -19.30 -13.89
CA LEU A 349 -7.71 -18.70 -14.66
C LEU A 349 -8.25 -17.72 -15.73
N ILE A 350 -9.30 -18.10 -16.46
CA ILE A 350 -9.94 -17.23 -17.45
C ILE A 350 -10.53 -15.98 -16.75
N LEU A 351 -11.22 -16.14 -15.64
CA LEU A 351 -11.77 -15.02 -14.87
C LEU A 351 -10.67 -14.10 -14.35
N ALA A 352 -9.56 -14.66 -13.86
CA ALA A 352 -8.41 -13.89 -13.45
C ALA A 352 -7.85 -13.05 -14.61
N GLU A 353 -7.62 -13.67 -15.79
CA GLU A 353 -7.13 -12.99 -16.99
C GLU A 353 -8.06 -11.85 -17.43
N LEU A 354 -9.37 -12.11 -17.49
CA LEU A 354 -10.37 -11.10 -17.86
C LEU A 354 -10.47 -9.95 -16.87
N SER A 355 -10.14 -10.17 -15.59
CA SER A 355 -10.16 -9.13 -14.56
C SER A 355 -8.90 -8.26 -14.54
N LEU A 356 -7.76 -8.75 -15.06
CA LEU A 356 -6.47 -8.04 -15.01
C LEU A 356 -6.50 -6.64 -15.64
N PRO A 357 -7.11 -6.38 -16.82
CA PRO A 357 -7.17 -5.03 -17.38
C PRO A 357 -7.84 -4.04 -16.43
N LEU A 358 -8.94 -4.44 -15.78
CA LEU A 358 -9.64 -3.61 -14.82
C LEU A 358 -8.81 -3.36 -13.57
N VAL A 359 -8.18 -4.41 -13.03
CA VAL A 359 -7.31 -4.31 -11.84
C VAL A 359 -6.08 -3.44 -12.14
N ASN A 360 -5.46 -3.62 -13.30
CA ASN A 360 -4.32 -2.82 -13.73
C ASN A 360 -4.68 -1.34 -13.90
N ALA A 361 -5.83 -1.06 -14.54
CA ALA A 361 -6.30 0.31 -14.72
C ALA A 361 -6.65 0.98 -13.37
N ALA A 362 -7.35 0.27 -12.49
CA ALA A 362 -7.75 0.80 -11.18
C ALA A 362 -6.57 0.99 -10.22
N GLY A 363 -5.52 0.17 -10.35
CA GLY A 363 -4.35 0.17 -9.46
C GLY A 363 -3.11 0.88 -10.02
N GLY A 364 -3.12 1.31 -11.29
CA GLY A 364 -1.90 1.78 -11.97
C GLY A 364 -0.82 0.69 -12.11
N LEU A 365 -1.24 -0.58 -12.10
CA LEU A 365 -0.37 -1.75 -12.08
C LEU A 365 -0.08 -2.28 -13.50
N SER A 366 0.80 -3.26 -13.58
CA SER A 366 1.07 -4.00 -14.82
C SER A 366 1.15 -5.51 -14.53
N LEU A 367 0.12 -6.03 -13.87
CA LEU A 367 0.04 -7.46 -13.56
C LEU A 367 -0.12 -8.26 -14.85
N THR A 368 0.66 -9.30 -14.96
CA THR A 368 0.58 -10.30 -16.05
C THR A 368 0.63 -11.71 -15.46
N ILE A 369 -0.01 -12.67 -16.09
CA ILE A 369 0.03 -14.06 -15.63
C ILE A 369 1.31 -14.72 -16.14
N PRO A 370 2.25 -15.11 -15.28
CA PRO A 370 3.40 -15.93 -15.68
C PRO A 370 2.95 -17.39 -15.84
N TYR A 371 2.42 -17.75 -17.01
CA TYR A 371 1.83 -19.08 -17.27
C TYR A 371 2.76 -20.24 -16.94
N ALA A 372 4.05 -20.07 -17.15
CA ALA A 372 5.06 -21.09 -16.79
C ALA A 372 5.08 -21.45 -15.30
N LEU A 373 4.65 -20.52 -14.42
CA LEU A 373 4.54 -20.73 -12.97
C LEU A 373 3.10 -21.10 -12.57
N VAL A 374 2.12 -20.34 -13.12
CA VAL A 374 0.72 -20.43 -12.69
C VAL A 374 0.09 -21.74 -13.11
N VAL A 375 0.37 -22.24 -14.33
CA VAL A 375 -0.22 -23.50 -14.82
C VAL A 375 0.21 -24.71 -13.97
N PRO A 376 1.51 -24.95 -13.68
CA PRO A 376 1.92 -26.00 -12.76
C PRO A 376 1.32 -25.83 -11.35
N ALA A 377 1.27 -24.62 -10.82
CA ALA A 377 0.68 -24.34 -9.51
C ALA A 377 -0.82 -24.68 -9.50
N LEU A 378 -1.57 -24.38 -10.54
CA LEU A 378 -2.99 -24.77 -10.69
C LEU A 378 -3.17 -26.28 -10.81
N VAL A 379 -2.26 -27.00 -11.46
CA VAL A 379 -2.28 -28.46 -11.50
C VAL A 379 -2.10 -29.02 -10.09
N VAL A 380 -1.10 -28.55 -9.34
CA VAL A 380 -0.87 -28.94 -7.95
C VAL A 380 -2.08 -28.59 -7.08
N LEU A 381 -2.63 -27.40 -7.20
CA LEU A 381 -3.85 -26.98 -6.51
C LEU A 381 -5.03 -27.90 -6.82
N THR A 382 -5.22 -28.25 -8.09
CA THR A 382 -6.27 -29.17 -8.56
C THR A 382 -6.13 -30.55 -7.92
N LEU A 383 -4.91 -31.07 -7.83
CA LEU A 383 -4.63 -32.34 -7.18
C LEU A 383 -4.95 -32.28 -5.67
N ILE A 384 -4.44 -31.26 -4.98
CA ILE A 384 -4.68 -31.08 -3.53
C ILE A 384 -6.16 -30.91 -3.23
N VAL A 385 -6.83 -29.99 -3.89
CA VAL A 385 -8.24 -29.70 -3.65
C VAL A 385 -9.13 -30.87 -4.09
N GLY A 386 -8.83 -31.48 -5.22
CA GLY A 386 -9.53 -32.65 -5.71
C GLY A 386 -9.42 -33.85 -4.77
N LEU A 387 -8.23 -34.10 -4.19
CA LEU A 387 -8.01 -35.10 -3.16
C LEU A 387 -8.80 -34.77 -1.88
N LEU A 388 -8.64 -33.58 -1.32
CA LEU A 388 -9.33 -33.16 -0.09
C LEU A 388 -10.85 -33.24 -0.22
N ALA A 389 -11.37 -32.75 -1.32
CA ALA A 389 -12.81 -32.70 -1.58
C ALA A 389 -13.40 -34.06 -1.97
N GLY A 390 -12.63 -34.90 -2.69
CA GLY A 390 -13.06 -36.21 -3.13
C GLY A 390 -12.87 -37.30 -2.10
N PHE A 391 -11.87 -37.18 -1.22
CA PHE A 391 -11.48 -38.24 -0.30
C PHE A 391 -12.56 -38.57 0.76
N TYR A 392 -13.10 -37.53 1.40
CA TYR A 392 -14.12 -37.74 2.42
C TYR A 392 -15.41 -38.38 1.87
N PRO A 393 -16.03 -37.86 0.78
CA PRO A 393 -17.17 -38.53 0.16
C PRO A 393 -16.87 -39.94 -0.34
N ALA A 394 -15.69 -40.15 -0.92
CA ALA A 394 -15.28 -41.47 -1.42
C ALA A 394 -15.16 -42.52 -0.31
N LEU A 395 -14.53 -42.16 0.81
CA LEU A 395 -14.41 -43.03 1.97
C LEU A 395 -15.79 -43.32 2.60
N LEU A 396 -16.62 -42.30 2.78
CA LEU A 396 -17.94 -42.42 3.37
C LEU A 396 -18.81 -43.37 2.56
N LEU A 397 -18.91 -43.16 1.26
CA LEU A 397 -19.73 -43.96 0.35
C LEU A 397 -19.19 -45.39 0.17
N SER A 398 -17.85 -45.53 0.17
CA SER A 398 -17.24 -46.85 0.03
C SER A 398 -17.42 -47.76 1.26
N ARG A 399 -17.75 -47.19 2.45
CA ARG A 399 -17.95 -47.96 3.69
C ARG A 399 -19.40 -48.43 3.91
N PHE A 400 -20.39 -47.85 3.20
CA PHE A 400 -21.79 -48.22 3.40
C PHE A 400 -22.04 -49.67 2.98
N PRO A 401 -22.73 -50.49 3.85
CA PRO A 401 -23.19 -51.82 3.50
C PRO A 401 -24.30 -51.72 2.42
N ALA A 402 -24.14 -52.42 1.30
CA ALA A 402 -25.09 -52.36 0.18
C ALA A 402 -26.47 -52.82 0.59
N ALA A 403 -26.56 -53.89 1.41
CA ALA A 403 -27.81 -54.48 1.87
C ALA A 403 -28.65 -53.51 2.71
N SER A 404 -28.04 -52.76 3.62
CA SER A 404 -28.77 -51.82 4.50
C SER A 404 -29.26 -50.59 3.73
N VAL A 405 -28.54 -50.16 2.67
CA VAL A 405 -28.91 -49.01 1.83
C VAL A 405 -30.07 -49.37 0.89
N LEU A 406 -30.13 -50.58 0.42
CA LEU A 406 -31.19 -51.06 -0.48
C LEU A 406 -32.45 -51.50 0.28
N ALA A 407 -32.30 -52.04 1.50
CA ALA A 407 -33.40 -52.49 2.34
C ALA A 407 -34.11 -51.36 3.13
N SER A 408 -33.46 -50.22 3.34
CA SER A 408 -34.02 -49.09 4.07
C SER A 408 -34.64 -48.07 3.10
N ALA A 409 -35.95 -47.75 3.35
CA ALA A 409 -36.59 -46.61 2.70
C ALA A 409 -35.96 -45.24 3.11
N ARG A 410 -35.07 -45.25 4.13
CA ARG A 410 -34.33 -44.06 4.57
C ARG A 410 -32.92 -44.15 4.01
N SER A 411 -32.52 -43.17 3.21
CA SER A 411 -31.07 -42.97 2.91
C SER A 411 -30.32 -42.92 4.24
N PRO A 412 -29.20 -43.66 4.38
CA PRO A 412 -28.37 -43.54 5.57
C PRO A 412 -27.87 -42.10 5.64
N GLY A 413 -28.57 -41.27 6.41
CA GLY A 413 -28.12 -39.92 6.73
C GLY A 413 -26.74 -40.06 7.35
N GLY A 414 -25.76 -39.38 6.78
CA GLY A 414 -24.43 -39.35 7.33
C GLY A 414 -24.52 -39.10 8.84
N GLY A 415 -23.97 -40.03 9.64
CA GLY A 415 -24.15 -40.04 11.09
C GLY A 415 -23.83 -38.68 11.73
N ARG A 416 -24.10 -38.53 13.03
CA ARG A 416 -23.82 -37.30 13.82
C ARG A 416 -22.48 -36.62 13.51
N VAL A 417 -21.48 -37.39 13.11
CA VAL A 417 -20.14 -36.90 12.71
C VAL A 417 -20.20 -36.09 11.42
N GLY A 418 -20.85 -36.56 10.37
CA GLY A 418 -20.95 -35.86 9.09
C GLY A 418 -21.74 -34.54 9.19
N THR A 419 -22.73 -34.49 10.10
CA THR A 419 -23.45 -33.23 10.36
C THR A 419 -22.58 -32.22 11.11
N ARG A 420 -21.83 -32.65 12.13
CA ARG A 420 -20.92 -31.79 12.89
C ARG A 420 -19.79 -31.22 12.04
N VAL A 421 -19.21 -32.03 11.15
CA VAL A 421 -18.15 -31.55 10.21
C VAL A 421 -18.71 -30.44 9.31
N ARG A 422 -19.90 -30.64 8.73
CA ARG A 422 -20.54 -29.61 7.89
C ARG A 422 -20.88 -28.32 8.67
N GLU A 423 -21.41 -28.45 9.88
CA GLU A 423 -21.68 -27.30 10.75
C GLU A 423 -20.38 -26.56 11.09
N GLY A 424 -19.30 -27.28 11.43
CA GLY A 424 -17.98 -26.68 11.68
C GLY A 424 -17.42 -25.95 10.48
N LEU A 425 -17.58 -26.50 9.27
CA LEU A 425 -17.14 -25.84 8.03
C LEU A 425 -17.96 -24.57 7.74
N VAL A 426 -19.28 -24.58 8.02
CA VAL A 426 -20.12 -23.38 7.91
C VAL A 426 -19.73 -22.34 8.94
N VAL A 427 -19.42 -22.74 10.19
CA VAL A 427 -18.91 -21.84 11.24
C VAL A 427 -17.60 -21.17 10.80
N LEU A 428 -16.65 -21.95 10.28
CA LEU A 428 -15.39 -21.42 9.77
C LEU A 428 -15.63 -20.41 8.62
N GLN A 429 -16.46 -20.77 7.65
CA GLN A 429 -16.75 -19.95 6.49
C GLN A 429 -17.41 -18.63 6.86
N PHE A 430 -18.45 -18.65 7.72
CA PHE A 430 -19.10 -17.43 8.19
C PHE A 430 -18.21 -16.65 9.17
N GLY A 431 -17.39 -17.35 9.97
CA GLY A 431 -16.40 -16.72 10.84
C GLY A 431 -15.42 -15.84 10.07
N LEU A 432 -14.88 -16.36 8.98
CA LEU A 432 -14.00 -15.60 8.08
C LEU A 432 -14.76 -14.46 7.38
N ALA A 433 -15.98 -14.70 6.89
CA ALA A 433 -16.79 -13.67 6.25
C ALA A 433 -17.14 -12.51 7.21
N ILE A 434 -17.51 -12.82 8.46
CA ILE A 434 -17.76 -11.80 9.50
C ILE A 434 -16.48 -11.04 9.83
N ALA A 435 -15.36 -11.74 10.00
CA ALA A 435 -14.08 -11.10 10.27
C ALA A 435 -13.69 -10.12 9.14
N PHE A 436 -13.90 -10.49 7.87
CA PHE A 436 -13.70 -9.60 6.74
C PHE A 436 -14.65 -8.41 6.73
N MET A 437 -15.94 -8.59 7.07
CA MET A 437 -16.89 -7.47 7.16
C MET A 437 -16.50 -6.48 8.27
N VAL A 438 -16.12 -6.99 9.43
CA VAL A 438 -15.63 -6.17 10.55
C VAL A 438 -14.36 -5.43 10.12
N GLY A 439 -13.40 -6.14 9.52
CA GLY A 439 -12.16 -5.55 9.02
C GLY A 439 -12.41 -4.44 8.00
N THR A 440 -13.27 -4.69 7.00
CA THR A 440 -13.66 -3.67 6.02
C THR A 440 -14.29 -2.45 6.70
N GLY A 441 -15.19 -2.66 7.68
CA GLY A 441 -15.82 -1.58 8.42
C GLY A 441 -14.82 -0.71 9.17
N VAL A 442 -13.84 -1.33 9.84
CA VAL A 442 -12.75 -0.63 10.55
C VAL A 442 -11.84 0.12 9.58
N LEU A 443 -11.44 -0.52 8.47
CA LEU A 443 -10.60 0.11 7.44
C LEU A 443 -11.26 1.36 6.84
N VAL A 444 -12.53 1.25 6.46
CA VAL A 444 -13.30 2.39 5.92
C VAL A 444 -13.46 3.50 6.96
N ALA A 445 -13.73 3.14 8.21
CA ALA A 445 -13.87 4.11 9.29
C ALA A 445 -12.55 4.83 9.58
N GLN A 446 -11.42 4.12 9.62
CA GLN A 446 -10.10 4.72 9.80
C GLN A 446 -9.74 5.65 8.65
N THR A 447 -9.92 5.23 7.41
CA THR A 447 -9.65 6.08 6.24
C THR A 447 -10.51 7.35 6.26
N ARG A 448 -11.79 7.22 6.63
CA ARG A 448 -12.69 8.37 6.77
C ARG A 448 -12.28 9.29 7.92
N HIS A 449 -11.93 8.72 9.07
CA HIS A 449 -11.47 9.46 10.24
C HIS A 449 -10.26 10.33 9.92
N VAL A 450 -9.22 9.72 9.33
CA VAL A 450 -8.00 10.41 8.96
C VAL A 450 -8.25 11.51 7.91
N ARG A 451 -9.13 11.28 6.94
CA ARG A 451 -9.50 12.29 5.94
C ARG A 451 -10.30 13.47 6.52
N GLN A 452 -11.05 13.24 7.59
CA GLN A 452 -11.88 14.24 8.26
C GLN A 452 -11.23 14.84 9.49
N SER A 453 -10.04 14.38 9.88
CA SER A 453 -9.31 14.92 11.03
C SER A 453 -8.97 16.40 10.82
N ASP A 454 -8.97 17.15 11.91
CA ASP A 454 -8.51 18.54 11.91
C ASP A 454 -6.99 18.55 11.63
N LEU A 455 -6.62 19.18 10.53
CA LEU A 455 -5.22 19.30 10.13
C LEU A 455 -4.52 20.50 10.78
N GLY A 456 -5.25 21.32 11.56
CA GLY A 456 -4.79 22.57 12.13
C GLY A 456 -4.63 23.70 11.11
N PHE A 457 -5.09 23.45 9.87
CA PHE A 457 -5.11 24.46 8.79
C PHE A 457 -6.28 24.21 7.81
N GLN A 458 -6.65 25.23 7.07
CA GLN A 458 -7.68 25.14 6.05
C GLN A 458 -7.11 24.58 4.75
N ARG A 459 -7.52 23.36 4.36
CA ARG A 459 -7.05 22.72 3.11
C ARG A 459 -7.77 23.18 1.86
N ASP A 460 -9.08 23.49 1.97
CA ASP A 460 -9.89 23.88 0.82
C ASP A 460 -9.47 25.25 0.30
N GLY A 461 -9.34 25.40 -1.00
CA GLY A 461 -8.86 26.65 -1.61
C GLY A 461 -7.36 26.92 -1.38
N LEU A 462 -6.57 25.88 -1.12
CA LEU A 462 -5.12 25.97 -0.98
C LEU A 462 -4.42 25.19 -2.10
N MET A 463 -3.45 25.82 -2.75
CA MET A 463 -2.60 25.25 -3.80
C MET A 463 -1.13 25.45 -3.42
N VAL A 464 -0.29 24.50 -3.77
CA VAL A 464 1.16 24.55 -3.60
C VAL A 464 1.82 24.58 -4.97
N LEU A 465 2.62 25.61 -5.22
CA LEU A 465 3.43 25.77 -6.42
C LEU A 465 4.84 25.23 -6.14
N LEU A 466 5.07 24.02 -6.58
CA LEU A 466 6.30 23.27 -6.31
C LEU A 466 7.48 23.79 -7.14
N SER A 467 7.21 24.32 -8.33
CA SER A 467 8.24 24.83 -9.25
C SER A 467 9.08 25.93 -8.64
N THR A 468 8.57 26.68 -7.66
CA THR A 468 9.32 27.79 -7.02
C THR A 468 10.58 27.37 -6.28
N ARG A 469 10.71 26.07 -5.97
CA ARG A 469 11.90 25.48 -5.31
C ARG A 469 13.06 25.17 -6.25
N ASP A 470 12.85 25.32 -7.55
CA ASP A 470 13.86 24.97 -8.53
C ASP A 470 15.06 25.93 -8.46
N SER A 471 16.26 25.39 -8.38
CA SER A 471 17.49 26.15 -8.24
C SER A 471 17.87 27.02 -9.45
N LEU A 472 17.21 26.78 -10.59
CA LEU A 472 17.37 27.60 -11.79
C LEU A 472 16.60 28.93 -11.76
N ILE A 473 15.78 29.13 -10.71
CA ILE A 473 15.02 30.35 -10.53
C ILE A 473 15.81 31.31 -9.64
N SER A 474 16.07 32.50 -10.14
CA SER A 474 16.63 33.54 -9.29
C SER A 474 15.61 34.05 -8.28
N SER A 475 16.08 34.54 -7.12
CA SER A 475 15.21 35.16 -6.12
C SER A 475 14.39 36.33 -6.69
N ALA A 476 14.93 37.06 -7.66
CA ALA A 476 14.22 38.14 -8.34
C ALA A 476 13.06 37.61 -9.22
N GLN A 477 13.30 36.56 -9.99
CA GLN A 477 12.25 35.89 -10.78
C GLN A 477 11.17 35.34 -9.89
N ASN A 478 11.54 34.68 -8.79
CA ASN A 478 10.58 34.13 -7.84
C ASN A 478 9.67 35.22 -7.26
N ARG A 479 10.23 36.32 -6.80
CA ARG A 479 9.47 37.50 -6.32
C ARG A 479 8.53 38.06 -7.40
N ALA A 480 9.01 38.21 -8.63
CA ALA A 480 8.18 38.75 -9.72
C ALA A 480 6.98 37.83 -10.03
N VAL A 481 7.20 36.51 -10.08
CA VAL A 481 6.14 35.53 -10.27
C VAL A 481 5.13 35.55 -9.12
N VAL A 482 5.60 35.53 -7.89
CA VAL A 482 4.73 35.56 -6.70
C VAL A 482 3.92 36.84 -6.63
N SER A 483 4.50 38.00 -6.99
CA SER A 483 3.76 39.26 -7.09
C SER A 483 2.67 39.17 -8.15
N ALA A 484 3.00 38.73 -9.36
CA ALA A 484 2.01 38.59 -10.44
C ALA A 484 0.88 37.57 -10.07
N ILE A 485 1.17 36.54 -9.29
CA ILE A 485 0.16 35.60 -8.79
C ILE A 485 -0.76 36.27 -7.77
N ARG A 486 -0.23 37.14 -6.89
CA ARG A 486 -1.03 37.91 -5.91
C ARG A 486 -2.05 38.83 -6.57
N ASP A 487 -1.73 39.35 -7.75
CA ASP A 487 -2.60 40.26 -8.49
C ASP A 487 -3.76 39.54 -9.21
N LEU A 488 -3.79 38.20 -9.19
CA LEU A 488 -4.92 37.44 -9.77
C LEU A 488 -6.21 37.59 -8.94
N PRO A 489 -7.36 37.89 -9.57
CA PRO A 489 -8.64 38.09 -8.84
C PRO A 489 -9.09 36.88 -8.02
N SER A 490 -8.71 35.65 -8.44
CA SER A 490 -9.04 34.43 -7.74
C SER A 490 -8.11 34.15 -6.53
N VAL A 491 -6.99 34.86 -6.42
CA VAL A 491 -5.99 34.66 -5.35
C VAL A 491 -6.24 35.64 -4.22
N ARG A 492 -6.35 35.14 -3.01
CA ARG A 492 -6.50 35.95 -1.79
C ARG A 492 -5.17 36.34 -1.17
N THR A 493 -4.24 35.39 -1.10
CA THR A 493 -2.91 35.62 -0.52
C THR A 493 -1.96 34.52 -0.95
N VAL A 494 -0.67 34.83 -0.97
CA VAL A 494 0.42 33.92 -1.30
C VAL A 494 1.51 34.04 -0.23
N ALA A 495 1.98 32.92 0.26
CA ALA A 495 3.12 32.86 1.17
C ALA A 495 4.21 31.94 0.61
N ILE A 496 5.46 32.26 0.93
CA ILE A 496 6.62 31.43 0.63
C ILE A 496 7.14 30.85 1.93
N ALA A 497 7.53 29.57 1.91
CA ALA A 497 8.18 28.91 3.02
C ALA A 497 9.17 27.86 2.50
N ASN A 498 10.05 27.35 3.37
CA ASN A 498 10.93 26.24 2.99
C ASN A 498 10.21 24.89 3.02
N ASN A 499 8.98 24.84 3.53
CA ASN A 499 8.14 23.64 3.55
C ASN A 499 6.66 24.01 3.35
N ALA A 500 5.90 23.10 2.79
CA ALA A 500 4.47 23.24 2.54
C ALA A 500 3.73 21.91 2.79
N VAL A 501 2.39 21.97 2.70
CA VAL A 501 1.56 20.77 2.81
C VAL A 501 2.00 19.70 1.80
N GLY A 502 1.95 18.44 2.21
CA GLY A 502 2.48 17.31 1.45
C GLY A 502 3.97 17.03 1.72
N GLY A 503 4.59 17.71 2.69
CA GLY A 503 6.02 17.59 2.95
C GLY A 503 6.90 18.09 1.80
N SER A 504 6.35 19.00 1.00
CA SER A 504 7.01 19.55 -0.19
C SER A 504 8.00 20.62 0.21
N GLY A 505 9.28 20.30 0.24
CA GLY A 505 10.34 21.26 0.60
C GLY A 505 11.40 20.65 1.51
N GLU A 506 12.11 21.49 2.24
CA GLU A 506 13.12 21.06 3.19
C GLU A 506 12.50 20.54 4.48
N ASN A 507 13.13 19.54 5.04
CA ASN A 507 12.70 18.91 6.27
C ASN A 507 13.86 18.93 7.27
N ASN A 508 13.90 19.96 8.09
CA ASN A 508 15.00 20.28 8.98
C ASN A 508 14.57 20.24 10.45
N ALA A 509 15.47 19.83 11.33
CA ALA A 509 15.33 19.97 12.77
C ALA A 509 16.68 20.29 13.41
N ASP A 510 16.65 20.88 14.59
CA ASP A 510 17.79 21.03 15.45
C ASP A 510 17.40 20.80 16.92
N ASN A 511 18.39 20.53 17.73
CA ASN A 511 18.21 20.42 19.18
C ASN A 511 18.14 21.81 19.80
N VAL A 512 17.22 21.99 20.73
CA VAL A 512 16.96 23.26 21.39
C VAL A 512 17.27 23.15 22.87
N PRO A 513 18.46 23.56 23.32
CA PRO A 513 18.83 23.54 24.72
C PRO A 513 17.86 24.36 25.58
N LEU A 514 17.45 23.80 26.73
CA LEU A 514 16.55 24.46 27.65
C LEU A 514 17.36 25.15 28.77
N PRO A 515 16.98 26.36 29.21
CA PRO A 515 17.65 27.05 30.30
C PRO A 515 17.65 26.21 31.57
N GLY A 516 18.83 26.02 32.17
CA GLY A 516 18.98 25.28 33.44
C GLY A 516 18.88 23.75 33.34
N VAL A 517 18.74 23.19 32.13
CA VAL A 517 18.72 21.75 31.89
C VAL A 517 20.01 21.35 31.16
N ALA A 518 20.72 20.36 31.71
CA ALA A 518 21.92 19.85 31.05
C ALA A 518 21.57 19.02 29.84
N GLY A 519 22.34 19.19 28.76
CA GLY A 519 22.18 18.44 27.49
C GLY A 519 21.74 19.33 26.33
N ASP A 520 21.61 18.69 25.15
CA ASP A 520 21.29 19.39 23.89
C ASP A 520 19.82 19.80 23.75
N GLY A 521 18.97 19.38 24.70
CA GLY A 521 17.53 19.63 24.69
C GLY A 521 16.77 18.80 23.64
N PRO A 522 15.44 18.99 23.56
CA PRO A 522 14.60 18.27 22.61
C PRO A 522 14.87 18.73 21.17
N SER A 523 14.66 17.80 20.22
CA SER A 523 14.77 18.10 18.81
C SER A 523 13.44 18.68 18.29
N LEU A 524 13.48 19.89 17.76
CA LEU A 524 12.35 20.58 17.16
C LEU A 524 12.55 20.75 15.66
N ARG A 525 11.49 20.52 14.90
CA ARG A 525 11.47 20.87 13.47
C ARG A 525 11.43 22.38 13.31
N TRP A 526 12.17 22.92 12.36
CA TRP A 526 12.08 24.35 12.06
C TRP A 526 11.62 24.60 10.62
N ILE A 527 10.81 25.63 10.49
CA ILE A 527 10.20 26.04 9.23
C ILE A 527 10.50 27.53 9.04
N VAL A 528 11.17 27.85 7.93
CA VAL A 528 11.32 29.24 7.52
C VAL A 528 10.05 29.67 6.83
N THR A 529 9.48 30.77 7.27
CA THR A 529 8.22 31.32 6.77
C THR A 529 8.41 32.76 6.28
N GLY A 530 7.73 33.08 5.18
CA GLY A 530 7.61 34.43 4.72
C GLY A 530 6.35 35.16 5.20
N PRO A 531 6.12 36.34 4.70
CA PRO A 531 4.89 37.11 4.96
C PRO A 531 3.63 36.29 4.68
N ASP A 532 2.57 36.57 5.47
CA ASP A 532 1.25 35.94 5.32
C ASP A 532 1.18 34.41 5.49
N PHE A 533 2.24 33.73 5.95
CA PHE A 533 2.27 32.27 6.05
C PHE A 533 1.08 31.73 6.86
N PHE A 534 0.88 32.17 8.09
CA PHE A 534 -0.22 31.71 8.94
C PHE A 534 -1.60 32.07 8.39
N LYS A 535 -1.70 33.18 7.66
CA LYS A 535 -2.93 33.65 7.01
C LYS A 535 -3.29 32.77 5.80
N VAL A 536 -2.29 32.36 4.99
CA VAL A 536 -2.50 31.43 3.86
C VAL A 536 -3.03 30.10 4.37
N TYR A 537 -2.50 29.57 5.45
CA TYR A 537 -2.96 28.32 6.03
C TYR A 537 -4.23 28.47 6.88
N GLY A 538 -4.57 29.68 7.32
CA GLY A 538 -5.72 29.91 8.20
C GLY A 538 -5.53 29.27 9.58
N THR A 539 -4.29 29.21 10.05
CA THR A 539 -3.94 28.57 11.33
C THR A 539 -4.41 29.43 12.51
N ARG A 540 -4.91 28.76 13.54
CA ARG A 540 -5.39 29.42 14.76
C ARG A 540 -4.23 29.83 15.66
N LEU A 541 -4.17 31.11 16.05
CA LEU A 541 -3.31 31.60 17.10
C LEU A 541 -3.91 31.21 18.47
N LEU A 542 -3.07 30.63 19.33
CA LEU A 542 -3.45 30.17 20.67
C LEU A 542 -3.06 31.19 21.75
N ALA A 543 -1.86 31.77 21.63
CA ALA A 543 -1.35 32.80 22.57
C ALA A 543 -0.33 33.71 21.88
N GLY A 544 -0.15 34.92 22.34
CA GLY A 544 0.82 35.87 21.81
C GLY A 544 0.44 36.46 20.46
N ARG A 545 1.39 36.58 19.54
CA ARG A 545 1.20 37.10 18.19
C ARG A 545 1.96 36.25 17.15
N VAL A 546 1.57 36.36 15.89
CA VAL A 546 2.35 35.87 14.75
C VAL A 546 3.28 36.96 14.21
N PHE A 547 4.13 36.62 13.27
CA PHE A 547 5.02 37.59 12.60
C PHE A 547 4.22 38.58 11.76
N ASP A 548 4.66 39.83 11.74
CA ASP A 548 4.12 40.87 10.88
C ASP A 548 5.21 41.88 10.46
N ASP A 549 4.92 42.67 9.43
CA ASP A 549 5.87 43.63 8.86
C ASP A 549 6.11 44.87 9.75
N ASN A 550 5.30 45.09 10.78
CA ASN A 550 5.46 46.23 11.70
C ASN A 550 6.57 45.96 12.72
N HIS A 551 6.91 44.69 12.94
CA HIS A 551 7.97 44.28 13.86
C HIS A 551 9.24 43.88 13.08
N ARG A 552 10.11 44.88 12.82
CA ARG A 552 11.36 44.64 12.07
C ARG A 552 12.26 43.59 12.73
N ASP A 553 12.18 43.46 14.04
CA ASP A 553 12.96 42.52 14.84
C ASP A 553 12.55 41.05 14.64
N ASP A 554 11.44 40.80 13.97
CA ASP A 554 11.04 39.44 13.64
C ASP A 554 11.85 38.86 12.46
N ASP A 555 12.38 39.70 11.56
CA ASP A 555 13.14 39.25 10.42
C ASP A 555 14.53 38.71 10.84
N ALA A 556 14.64 37.41 10.82
CA ALA A 556 15.83 36.69 11.25
C ALA A 556 17.05 36.87 10.30
N LEU A 557 16.86 37.35 9.08
CA LEU A 557 17.94 37.73 8.17
C LEU A 557 18.59 39.07 8.53
N SER A 558 17.88 39.91 9.25
CA SER A 558 18.36 41.20 9.69
C SER A 558 19.28 41.14 10.92
N ARG A 559 19.39 39.96 11.56
CA ARG A 559 20.11 39.77 12.83
C ARG A 559 21.19 38.69 12.72
N GLN A 560 22.27 38.87 13.43
CA GLN A 560 23.25 37.81 13.65
C GLN A 560 22.66 36.70 14.55
N LEU A 561 23.01 35.44 14.31
CA LEU A 561 22.54 34.27 15.02
C LEU A 561 22.67 34.41 16.57
N GLU A 562 23.71 35.07 17.02
CA GLU A 562 24.03 35.26 18.43
C GLU A 562 23.17 36.34 19.12
N GLN A 563 22.58 37.24 18.35
CA GLN A 563 21.70 38.31 18.89
C GLN A 563 20.29 37.82 19.22
N GLY A 564 20.01 36.55 18.93
CA GLY A 564 18.72 35.94 19.16
C GLY A 564 17.70 36.21 18.05
N ARG A 565 16.67 35.35 17.99
CA ARG A 565 15.60 35.41 16.99
C ARG A 565 14.24 35.30 17.66
N ASN A 566 13.27 36.00 17.15
CA ASN A 566 11.88 35.77 17.47
C ASN A 566 11.36 34.53 16.75
N ILE A 567 10.65 33.66 17.47
CA ILE A 567 10.05 32.46 16.92
C ILE A 567 8.57 32.36 17.32
N VAL A 568 7.80 31.71 16.48
CA VAL A 568 6.48 31.18 16.80
C VAL A 568 6.60 29.67 16.95
N ILE A 569 5.94 29.08 17.94
CA ILE A 569 5.95 27.62 18.14
C ILE A 569 4.56 27.04 17.96
N ASN A 570 4.48 25.72 17.68
CA ASN A 570 3.20 25.04 17.63
C ASN A 570 2.80 24.51 19.03
N ARG A 571 1.54 24.06 19.17
CA ARG A 571 1.01 23.50 20.43
C ARG A 571 1.87 22.35 20.96
N ARG A 572 2.31 21.46 20.07
CA ARG A 572 3.14 20.29 20.44
C ARG A 572 4.47 20.73 21.06
N ALA A 573 5.07 21.78 20.53
CA ALA A 573 6.32 22.32 21.08
C ALA A 573 6.15 22.86 22.51
N VAL A 574 4.98 23.38 22.89
CA VAL A 574 4.71 23.83 24.26
C VAL A 574 4.94 22.69 25.26
N SER A 575 4.34 21.53 25.00
CA SER A 575 4.49 20.36 25.87
C SER A 575 5.90 19.75 25.81
N THR A 576 6.51 19.70 24.60
CA THR A 576 7.87 19.15 24.40
C THR A 576 8.93 20.00 25.11
N LEU A 577 8.74 21.32 25.18
CA LEU A 577 9.61 22.25 25.88
C LEU A 577 9.32 22.35 27.37
N GLY A 578 8.29 21.64 27.88
CA GLY A 578 7.93 21.58 29.28
C GLY A 578 7.13 22.78 29.83
N PHE A 579 6.53 23.61 28.93
CA PHE A 579 5.65 24.69 29.36
C PHE A 579 4.26 24.18 29.72
N ARG A 580 3.61 24.86 30.70
CA ARG A 580 2.31 24.46 31.25
C ARG A 580 1.14 24.80 30.32
N SER A 581 1.23 25.92 29.61
CA SER A 581 0.21 26.39 28.69
C SER A 581 0.82 27.22 27.55
N PRO A 582 0.08 27.49 26.47
CA PRO A 582 0.51 28.41 25.43
C PRO A 582 0.91 29.78 25.92
N GLU A 583 0.16 30.32 26.89
CA GLU A 583 0.41 31.65 27.50
C GLU A 583 1.70 31.66 28.32
N ASP A 584 2.02 30.55 29.02
CA ASP A 584 3.26 30.42 29.80
C ASP A 584 4.51 30.42 28.91
N ALA A 585 4.38 29.92 27.66
CA ALA A 585 5.49 29.87 26.73
C ALA A 585 5.84 31.24 26.11
N VAL A 586 4.86 32.14 25.97
CA VAL A 586 5.07 33.45 25.34
C VAL A 586 6.00 34.32 26.16
N GLY A 587 6.98 34.94 25.50
CA GLY A 587 8.00 35.76 26.13
C GLY A 587 9.20 35.00 26.72
N LYS A 588 9.17 33.67 26.71
CA LYS A 588 10.29 32.84 27.19
C LYS A 588 11.38 32.75 26.10
N THR A 589 12.62 32.69 26.55
CA THR A 589 13.79 32.52 25.65
C THR A 589 14.40 31.12 25.86
N ILE A 590 14.64 30.41 24.80
CA ILE A 590 15.21 29.04 24.74
C ILE A 590 16.40 29.05 23.77
N GLY A 591 17.20 27.95 23.73
CA GLY A 591 18.18 27.72 22.66
C GLY A 591 19.65 28.08 23.02
N GLY A 592 19.97 28.31 24.28
CA GLY A 592 21.36 28.50 24.76
C GLY A 592 22.14 29.55 23.96
N ASN A 593 23.22 29.16 23.29
CA ASN A 593 24.08 30.04 22.49
C ASN A 593 23.39 30.59 21.22
N ARG A 594 22.21 30.09 20.88
CA ARG A 594 21.36 30.60 19.81
C ARG A 594 20.01 30.96 20.37
N PRO A 595 19.91 32.08 21.10
CA PRO A 595 18.68 32.40 21.83
C PRO A 595 17.48 32.59 20.88
N ARG A 596 16.34 32.03 21.26
CA ARG A 596 15.09 32.12 20.53
C ARG A 596 14.00 32.57 21.47
N THR A 597 13.40 33.72 21.22
CA THR A 597 12.31 34.27 22.05
C THR A 597 10.98 33.88 21.43
N ILE A 598 10.13 33.19 22.17
CA ILE A 598 8.82 32.75 21.76
C ILE A 598 7.87 33.96 21.80
N ILE A 599 7.39 34.42 20.65
CA ILE A 599 6.47 35.56 20.54
C ILE A 599 5.01 35.13 20.39
N GLY A 600 4.78 33.87 20.00
CA GLY A 600 3.43 33.34 19.84
C GLY A 600 3.40 31.83 19.75
N VAL A 601 2.20 31.30 19.98
CA VAL A 601 1.90 29.86 19.90
C VAL A 601 0.72 29.67 18.97
N VAL A 602 0.88 28.77 17.99
CA VAL A 602 -0.15 28.43 17.00
C VAL A 602 -0.60 26.99 17.14
N GLU A 603 -1.73 26.64 16.52
CA GLU A 603 -2.21 25.27 16.46
C GLU A 603 -1.23 24.39 15.67
N ASP A 604 -1.27 23.08 15.93
CA ASP A 604 -0.43 22.10 15.23
C ASP A 604 -0.87 21.98 13.78
N MET A 605 0.01 22.25 12.83
CA MET A 605 -0.24 22.06 11.40
C MET A 605 0.33 20.70 10.93
N ARG A 606 -0.53 19.82 10.46
CA ARG A 606 -0.15 18.49 9.98
C ARG A 606 0.15 18.51 8.48
N PHE A 607 1.39 18.80 8.11
CA PHE A 607 1.85 18.84 6.71
C PHE A 607 2.26 17.48 6.16
N PHE A 608 2.49 16.50 7.03
CA PHE A 608 3.01 15.18 6.72
C PHE A 608 1.95 14.09 6.88
N SER A 609 2.40 12.85 6.73
CA SER A 609 1.54 11.69 6.85
C SER A 609 0.79 11.62 8.20
N PRO A 610 -0.50 11.30 8.21
CA PRO A 610 -1.27 11.11 9.44
C PRO A 610 -0.85 9.87 10.25
N ARG A 611 0.04 9.07 9.68
CA ARG A 611 0.69 7.95 10.40
C ARG A 611 1.77 8.42 11.34
N GLU A 612 2.32 9.63 11.08
CA GLU A 612 3.34 10.23 11.92
C GLU A 612 2.70 11.15 12.95
N PRO A 613 3.24 11.16 14.19
CA PRO A 613 2.81 12.14 15.17
C PRO A 613 3.15 13.55 14.69
N THR A 614 2.32 14.52 15.04
CA THR A 614 2.62 15.91 14.77
C THR A 614 3.90 16.30 15.50
N SER A 615 4.88 16.79 14.77
CA SER A 615 6.19 17.14 15.32
C SER A 615 6.12 18.45 16.10
N ALA A 616 6.84 18.52 17.21
CA ALA A 616 7.16 19.78 17.86
C ALA A 616 7.93 20.67 16.88
N SER A 617 7.42 21.87 16.61
CA SER A 617 7.94 22.74 15.56
C SER A 617 8.04 24.17 15.99
N TYR A 618 9.01 24.88 15.45
CA TYR A 618 9.09 26.32 15.56
C TYR A 618 9.24 26.96 14.17
N TYR A 619 8.75 28.18 14.05
CA TYR A 619 8.71 28.96 12.81
C TYR A 619 9.65 30.14 12.95
N ILE A 620 10.42 30.41 11.88
CA ILE A 620 11.37 31.54 11.77
C ILE A 620 10.86 32.44 10.65
N TYR A 621 10.82 33.70 10.88
CA TYR A 621 10.38 34.65 9.87
C TYR A 621 11.55 35.22 9.08
N TYR A 622 11.42 35.16 7.76
CA TYR A 622 12.25 35.89 6.80
C TYR A 622 11.36 36.75 5.93
N ARG A 623 11.65 38.01 5.84
CA ARG A 623 10.91 38.94 4.96
C ARG A 623 11.06 38.55 3.49
N GLU A 624 12.21 38.04 3.10
CA GLU A 624 12.54 37.53 1.76
C GLU A 624 13.04 36.08 1.87
N PRO A 625 12.13 35.09 2.12
CA PRO A 625 12.52 33.73 2.39
C PRO A 625 13.21 33.04 1.20
N GLU A 626 12.96 33.51 -0.02
CA GLU A 626 13.58 33.02 -1.24
C GLU A 626 15.09 33.29 -1.32
N ARG A 627 15.64 34.12 -0.42
CA ARG A 627 17.07 34.39 -0.35
C ARG A 627 17.84 33.34 0.43
N ALA A 628 17.17 32.67 1.34
CA ALA A 628 17.85 31.86 2.37
C ALA A 628 17.67 30.37 2.20
N THR A 629 16.68 29.92 1.42
CA THR A 629 16.32 28.52 1.39
C THR A 629 15.52 28.20 0.12
N THR A 630 15.31 26.91 -0.12
CA THR A 630 14.47 26.40 -1.19
C THR A 630 13.03 26.84 -0.95
N ALA A 631 12.51 27.72 -1.79
CA ALA A 631 11.23 28.36 -1.58
C ALA A 631 10.09 27.53 -2.19
N VAL A 632 9.04 27.27 -1.42
CA VAL A 632 7.77 26.70 -1.92
C VAL A 632 6.68 27.72 -1.71
N ALA A 633 5.94 28.06 -2.76
CA ALA A 633 4.84 29.01 -2.66
C ALA A 633 3.52 28.31 -2.39
N SER A 634 2.83 28.74 -1.33
CA SER A 634 1.46 28.32 -0.99
C SER A 634 0.50 29.43 -1.35
N ILE A 635 -0.57 29.11 -2.09
CA ILE A 635 -1.50 30.05 -2.69
C ILE A 635 -2.89 29.77 -2.13
N ARG A 636 -3.48 30.76 -1.43
CA ARG A 636 -4.88 30.73 -1.02
C ARG A 636 -5.73 31.34 -2.13
N PHE A 637 -6.65 30.55 -2.66
CA PHE A 637 -7.51 30.99 -3.76
C PHE A 637 -9.00 30.78 -3.47
N THR A 638 -9.84 31.36 -4.32
CA THR A 638 -11.30 31.17 -4.33
C THR A 638 -11.78 30.84 -5.73
N GLY A 639 -12.91 30.15 -5.82
CA GLY A 639 -13.50 29.77 -7.11
C GLY A 639 -12.95 28.40 -7.61
N ASN A 640 -12.87 28.26 -8.92
CA ASN A 640 -12.51 27.01 -9.55
C ASN A 640 -10.99 26.74 -9.48
N PRO A 641 -10.56 25.60 -8.89
CA PRO A 641 -9.14 25.28 -8.79
C PRO A 641 -8.43 25.17 -10.15
N ARG A 642 -9.11 24.65 -11.18
CA ARG A 642 -8.52 24.48 -12.52
C ARG A 642 -8.24 25.82 -13.19
N GLU A 643 -9.20 26.73 -13.15
CA GLU A 643 -9.07 28.07 -13.73
C GLU A 643 -7.94 28.86 -13.07
N THR A 644 -7.86 28.79 -11.73
CA THR A 644 -6.75 29.41 -10.98
C THR A 644 -5.41 28.78 -11.34
N MET A 645 -5.34 27.43 -11.43
CA MET A 645 -4.12 26.73 -11.81
C MET A 645 -3.66 27.09 -13.22
N ASP A 646 -4.58 27.22 -14.17
CA ASP A 646 -4.27 27.59 -15.55
C ASP A 646 -3.79 29.07 -15.65
N ALA A 647 -4.37 29.95 -14.84
CA ALA A 647 -3.92 31.36 -14.76
C ALA A 647 -2.50 31.43 -14.15
N VAL A 648 -2.23 30.69 -13.07
CA VAL A 648 -0.90 30.61 -12.46
C VAL A 648 0.11 30.01 -13.46
N ARG A 649 -0.28 28.95 -14.18
CA ARG A 649 0.56 28.33 -15.23
C ARG A 649 0.91 29.34 -16.33
N ALA A 650 -0.04 30.15 -16.78
CA ALA A 650 0.20 31.15 -17.82
C ALA A 650 1.18 32.24 -17.36
N ILE A 651 1.12 32.67 -16.10
CA ILE A 651 2.12 33.58 -15.50
C ILE A 651 3.49 32.91 -15.48
N TRP A 652 3.54 31.66 -14.98
CA TRP A 652 4.78 30.89 -14.85
C TRP A 652 5.49 30.71 -16.19
N GLN A 653 4.79 30.22 -17.20
CA GLN A 653 5.35 29.96 -18.53
C GLN A 653 5.91 31.22 -19.22
N ARG A 654 5.35 32.38 -18.92
CA ARG A 654 5.86 33.66 -19.44
C ARG A 654 7.10 34.16 -18.72
N ALA A 655 7.13 33.96 -17.39
CA ALA A 655 8.19 34.51 -16.55
C ALA A 655 9.39 33.55 -16.40
N VAL A 656 9.15 32.24 -16.41
CA VAL A 656 10.15 31.19 -16.09
C VAL A 656 10.00 29.99 -17.04
N PRO A 657 10.10 30.17 -18.37
CA PRO A 657 9.89 29.07 -19.34
C PRO A 657 10.93 27.95 -19.24
N GLN A 658 12.10 28.26 -18.65
CA GLN A 658 13.18 27.28 -18.44
C GLN A 658 12.95 26.29 -17.31
N VAL A 659 11.89 26.48 -16.49
CA VAL A 659 11.54 25.56 -15.40
C VAL A 659 10.12 25.03 -15.63
N PRO A 660 9.92 23.71 -15.57
CA PRO A 660 8.58 23.11 -15.71
C PRO A 660 7.60 23.65 -14.66
N PHE A 661 6.37 23.85 -15.08
CA PHE A 661 5.30 24.21 -14.15
C PHE A 661 4.83 22.98 -13.38
N GLU A 662 4.96 23.00 -12.07
CA GLU A 662 4.47 21.98 -11.16
C GLU A 662 3.70 22.62 -10.01
N ALA A 663 2.39 22.44 -9.99
CA ALA A 663 1.52 22.91 -8.92
C ALA A 663 0.44 21.87 -8.62
N GLU A 664 0.07 21.71 -7.37
CA GLU A 664 -0.97 20.81 -6.93
C GLU A 664 -1.82 21.44 -5.83
N THR A 665 -3.09 21.04 -5.74
CA THR A 665 -3.92 21.44 -4.61
C THR A 665 -3.47 20.71 -3.33
N ALA A 666 -3.72 21.33 -2.18
CA ALA A 666 -3.43 20.70 -0.88
C ALA A 666 -4.14 19.35 -0.73
N ASP A 667 -5.38 19.23 -1.23
CA ASP A 667 -6.12 17.97 -1.21
C ASP A 667 -5.44 16.87 -2.05
N THR A 668 -4.91 17.22 -3.23
CA THR A 668 -4.14 16.27 -4.07
C THR A 668 -2.87 15.82 -3.37
N GLN A 669 -2.13 16.74 -2.75
CA GLN A 669 -0.91 16.43 -2.00
C GLN A 669 -1.19 15.48 -0.82
N LEU A 670 -2.23 15.77 -0.04
CA LEU A 670 -2.63 14.95 1.10
C LEU A 670 -3.15 13.58 0.66
N THR A 671 -3.86 13.51 -0.47
CA THR A 671 -4.38 12.24 -1.00
C THR A 671 -3.27 11.24 -1.30
N LYS A 672 -2.09 11.70 -1.70
CA LYS A 672 -0.93 10.82 -1.95
C LYS A 672 -0.54 9.99 -0.72
N PHE A 673 -0.71 10.53 0.49
CA PHE A 673 -0.44 9.79 1.73
C PHE A 673 -1.44 8.65 1.98
N TYR A 674 -2.64 8.74 1.41
CA TYR A 674 -3.72 7.77 1.63
C TYR A 674 -3.89 6.78 0.48
N GLU A 675 -3.26 7.00 -0.67
CA GLU A 675 -3.46 6.17 -1.87
C GLU A 675 -3.20 4.68 -1.62
N ALA A 676 -2.15 4.36 -0.87
CA ALA A 676 -1.83 2.97 -0.53
C ALA A 676 -2.90 2.33 0.37
N ASP A 677 -3.41 3.08 1.36
CA ASP A 677 -4.44 2.62 2.28
C ASP A 677 -5.80 2.51 1.60
N ASP A 678 -6.13 3.45 0.73
CA ASP A 678 -7.33 3.39 -0.11
C ASP A 678 -7.33 2.18 -1.04
N ARG A 679 -6.21 1.91 -1.68
CA ARG A 679 -6.02 0.75 -2.54
C ARG A 679 -6.20 -0.55 -1.75
N ALA A 680 -5.55 -0.64 -0.60
CA ALA A 680 -5.70 -1.79 0.30
C ALA A 680 -7.15 -1.96 0.75
N THR A 681 -7.81 -0.88 1.17
CA THR A 681 -9.21 -0.90 1.61
C THR A 681 -10.15 -1.37 0.50
N ARG A 682 -9.99 -0.90 -0.73
CA ARG A 682 -10.79 -1.35 -1.89
C ARG A 682 -10.59 -2.82 -2.18
N LEU A 683 -9.35 -3.29 -2.23
CA LEU A 683 -9.03 -4.70 -2.48
C LEU A 683 -9.56 -5.61 -1.37
N PHE A 684 -9.46 -5.16 -0.12
CA PHE A 684 -10.00 -5.88 1.03
C PHE A 684 -11.53 -5.96 0.98
N ALA A 685 -12.21 -4.87 0.64
CA ALA A 685 -13.67 -4.82 0.49
C ALA A 685 -14.17 -5.73 -0.63
N ILE A 686 -13.46 -5.76 -1.77
CA ILE A 686 -13.76 -6.69 -2.88
C ILE A 686 -13.58 -8.14 -2.42
N GLY A 687 -12.49 -8.48 -1.76
CA GLY A 687 -12.23 -9.81 -1.21
C GLY A 687 -13.30 -10.23 -0.20
N ALA A 688 -13.68 -9.32 0.71
CA ALA A 688 -14.75 -9.53 1.68
C ALA A 688 -16.10 -9.79 0.99
N GLY A 689 -16.46 -8.97 0.01
CA GLY A 689 -17.70 -9.12 -0.76
C GLY A 689 -17.75 -10.46 -1.49
N LEU A 690 -16.66 -10.90 -2.09
CA LEU A 690 -16.58 -12.19 -2.76
C LEU A 690 -16.61 -13.37 -1.79
N ALA A 691 -15.97 -13.26 -0.62
CA ALA A 691 -16.06 -14.29 0.43
C ALA A 691 -17.50 -14.45 0.93
N VAL A 692 -18.22 -13.34 1.13
CA VAL A 692 -19.65 -13.35 1.48
C VAL A 692 -20.49 -13.98 0.36
N LEU A 693 -20.26 -13.61 -0.89
CA LEU A 693 -20.96 -14.16 -2.04
C LEU A 693 -20.79 -15.68 -2.12
N ILE A 694 -19.54 -16.17 -2.01
CA ILE A 694 -19.24 -17.62 -1.99
C ILE A 694 -19.96 -18.29 -0.81
N GLY A 695 -19.98 -17.62 0.35
CA GLY A 695 -20.71 -18.07 1.53
C GLY A 695 -22.21 -18.20 1.29
N CYS A 696 -22.82 -17.22 0.68
CA CYS A 696 -24.24 -17.24 0.31
C CYS A 696 -24.57 -18.37 -0.66
N VAL A 697 -23.73 -18.56 -1.69
CA VAL A 697 -23.87 -19.64 -2.68
C VAL A 697 -23.84 -21.00 -1.97
N GLY A 698 -22.91 -21.20 -1.04
CA GLY A 698 -22.81 -22.43 -0.26
C GLY A 698 -24.00 -22.68 0.64
N LEU A 699 -24.40 -21.65 1.38
CA LEU A 699 -25.54 -21.71 2.29
C LEU A 699 -26.84 -21.98 1.53
N TRP A 700 -27.03 -21.34 0.38
CA TRP A 700 -28.17 -21.55 -0.49
C TRP A 700 -28.20 -23.00 -1.03
N GLY A 701 -27.05 -23.53 -1.47
CA GLY A 701 -26.92 -24.92 -1.92
C GLY A 701 -27.25 -25.93 -0.81
N LEU A 702 -26.74 -25.71 0.41
CA LEU A 702 -27.02 -26.56 1.58
C LEU A 702 -28.51 -26.46 2.01
N ALA A 703 -29.09 -25.26 1.96
CA ALA A 703 -30.48 -25.04 2.27
C ALA A 703 -31.38 -25.78 1.27
N SER A 704 -31.07 -25.69 -0.02
CA SER A 704 -31.78 -26.41 -1.07
C SER A 704 -31.72 -27.93 -0.87
N TYR A 705 -30.53 -28.47 -0.57
CA TYR A 705 -30.32 -29.88 -0.27
C TYR A 705 -31.09 -30.34 0.98
N ASN A 706 -30.94 -29.64 2.09
CA ASN A 706 -31.65 -30.03 3.34
C ASN A 706 -33.19 -29.98 3.20
N THR A 707 -33.68 -29.02 2.42
CA THR A 707 -35.09 -28.90 2.12
C THR A 707 -35.59 -30.11 1.31
N GLN A 708 -34.84 -30.53 0.27
CA GLN A 708 -35.20 -31.70 -0.53
C GLN A 708 -35.23 -32.97 0.31
N MET A 709 -34.29 -33.17 1.22
CA MET A 709 -34.21 -34.35 2.09
C MET A 709 -35.37 -34.40 3.13
N ARG A 710 -35.97 -33.26 3.44
CA ARG A 710 -37.04 -33.16 4.46
C ARG A 710 -38.44 -32.94 3.88
N ILE A 711 -38.61 -33.05 2.56
CA ILE A 711 -39.93 -32.82 1.93
C ILE A 711 -41.04 -33.66 2.56
N LYS A 712 -40.78 -34.94 2.83
CA LYS A 712 -41.75 -35.83 3.52
C LYS A 712 -42.05 -35.36 4.95
N GLU A 713 -41.05 -35.00 5.73
CA GLU A 713 -41.20 -34.45 7.07
C GLU A 713 -42.00 -33.15 7.07
N ILE A 714 -41.73 -32.26 6.13
CA ILE A 714 -42.48 -31.03 5.93
C ILE A 714 -43.93 -31.32 5.55
N GLY A 715 -44.16 -32.30 4.66
CA GLY A 715 -45.50 -32.76 4.26
C GLY A 715 -46.30 -33.25 5.47
N ILE A 716 -45.73 -34.14 6.29
CA ILE A 716 -46.37 -34.71 7.50
C ILE A 716 -46.68 -33.61 8.51
N ARG A 717 -45.73 -32.65 8.77
CA ARG A 717 -46.00 -31.55 9.69
C ARG A 717 -47.14 -30.66 9.22
N LYS A 718 -47.24 -30.42 7.91
CA LYS A 718 -48.33 -29.65 7.31
C LYS A 718 -49.69 -30.36 7.46
N THR A 719 -49.73 -31.65 7.23
CA THR A 719 -50.98 -32.42 7.47
C THR A 719 -51.40 -32.43 8.93
N LEU A 720 -50.43 -32.26 9.86
CA LEU A 720 -50.65 -32.10 11.29
C LEU A 720 -50.96 -30.64 11.71
N GLY A 721 -51.15 -29.72 10.77
CA GLY A 721 -51.55 -28.34 11.03
C GLY A 721 -50.43 -27.31 11.15
N ALA A 722 -49.18 -27.66 10.90
CA ALA A 722 -48.08 -26.68 10.93
C ALA A 722 -48.22 -25.61 9.84
N SER A 723 -48.14 -24.35 10.23
CA SER A 723 -48.18 -23.22 9.29
C SER A 723 -46.90 -23.10 8.45
N SER A 724 -46.98 -22.44 7.31
CA SER A 724 -45.79 -22.14 6.48
C SER A 724 -44.75 -21.33 7.22
N ARG A 725 -45.14 -20.48 8.19
CA ARG A 725 -44.25 -19.71 9.05
C ARG A 725 -43.45 -20.59 10.00
N ASP A 726 -44.07 -21.60 10.61
CA ASP A 726 -43.43 -22.55 11.52
C ASP A 726 -42.35 -23.36 10.82
N ILE A 727 -42.62 -23.81 9.59
CA ILE A 727 -41.67 -24.54 8.76
C ILE A 727 -40.52 -23.62 8.36
N ALA A 728 -40.79 -22.37 7.92
CA ALA A 728 -39.79 -21.40 7.56
C ALA A 728 -38.88 -21.07 8.77
N ARG A 729 -39.47 -20.81 9.95
CA ARG A 729 -38.74 -20.53 11.19
C ARG A 729 -37.85 -21.70 11.60
N LEU A 730 -38.31 -22.92 11.47
CA LEU A 730 -37.50 -24.11 11.76
C LEU A 730 -36.30 -24.26 10.81
N LEU A 731 -36.52 -24.06 9.51
CA LEU A 731 -35.47 -24.16 8.51
C LEU A 731 -34.43 -23.03 8.67
N VAL A 732 -34.91 -21.78 8.81
CA VAL A 732 -34.02 -20.63 9.01
C VAL A 732 -33.20 -20.77 10.31
N GLY A 733 -33.86 -21.17 11.41
CA GLY A 733 -33.21 -21.33 12.72
C GLY A 733 -32.07 -22.37 12.69
N GLN A 734 -32.19 -23.42 11.86
CA GLN A 734 -31.16 -24.44 11.72
C GLN A 734 -29.89 -23.89 11.07
N PHE A 735 -30.02 -22.97 10.10
CA PHE A 735 -28.85 -22.35 9.44
C PHE A 735 -28.30 -21.14 10.21
N LEU A 736 -29.14 -20.52 11.04
CA LEU A 736 -28.76 -19.37 11.85
C LEU A 736 -27.80 -19.75 12.99
N ARG A 737 -27.98 -20.92 13.61
CA ARG A 737 -27.11 -21.40 14.69
C ARG A 737 -25.63 -21.40 14.34
N PRO A 738 -25.17 -22.05 13.24
CA PRO A 738 -23.76 -22.01 12.84
C PRO A 738 -23.26 -20.58 12.58
N VAL A 739 -24.09 -19.69 12.01
CA VAL A 739 -23.74 -18.29 11.74
C VAL A 739 -23.53 -17.52 13.04
N LEU A 740 -24.38 -17.74 14.05
CA LEU A 740 -24.21 -17.14 15.37
C LEU A 740 -22.96 -17.68 16.08
N LEU A 741 -22.69 -18.98 16.00
CA LEU A 741 -21.47 -19.60 16.54
C LEU A 741 -20.21 -19.11 15.85
N ALA A 742 -20.31 -18.71 14.59
CA ALA A 742 -19.19 -18.16 13.82
C ALA A 742 -18.60 -16.89 14.44
N ASN A 743 -19.37 -16.14 15.23
CA ASN A 743 -18.90 -14.97 15.96
C ASN A 743 -17.81 -15.29 16.98
N LEU A 744 -17.86 -16.48 17.59
CA LEU A 744 -16.84 -16.94 18.54
C LEU A 744 -15.45 -17.03 17.89
N LEU A 745 -15.39 -17.29 16.59
CA LEU A 745 -14.15 -17.30 15.80
C LEU A 745 -13.85 -15.91 15.22
N ALA A 746 -14.88 -15.25 14.68
CA ALA A 746 -14.74 -13.99 13.94
C ALA A 746 -14.26 -12.84 14.83
N TRP A 747 -14.82 -12.68 16.02
CA TRP A 747 -14.52 -11.56 16.88
C TRP A 747 -13.07 -11.53 17.38
N PRO A 748 -12.50 -12.63 17.93
CA PRO A 748 -11.10 -12.64 18.33
C PRO A 748 -10.17 -12.41 17.13
N LEU A 749 -10.44 -13.07 16.00
CA LEU A 749 -9.61 -12.94 14.80
C LEU A 749 -9.60 -11.49 14.28
N ALA A 750 -10.78 -10.89 14.11
CA ALA A 750 -10.92 -9.51 13.65
C ALA A 750 -10.33 -8.50 14.66
N PHE A 751 -10.50 -8.75 15.96
CA PHE A 751 -9.95 -7.89 17.00
C PHE A 751 -8.42 -7.85 16.94
N VAL A 752 -7.77 -9.01 16.92
CA VAL A 752 -6.30 -9.09 16.87
C VAL A 752 -5.77 -8.45 15.58
N ALA A 753 -6.36 -8.81 14.43
CA ALA A 753 -5.95 -8.27 13.15
C ALA A 753 -6.09 -6.74 13.08
N MET A 754 -7.24 -6.21 13.48
CA MET A 754 -7.51 -4.77 13.39
C MET A 754 -6.74 -3.97 14.45
N ARG A 755 -6.56 -4.49 15.65
CA ARG A 755 -5.72 -3.87 16.67
C ARG A 755 -4.27 -3.73 16.19
N THR A 756 -3.72 -4.78 15.60
CA THR A 756 -2.34 -4.77 15.05
C THR A 756 -2.21 -3.77 13.91
N TRP A 757 -3.19 -3.73 13.00
CA TRP A 757 -3.17 -2.79 11.89
C TRP A 757 -3.33 -1.35 12.33
N LEU A 758 -4.26 -1.04 13.24
CA LEU A 758 -4.47 0.30 13.79
C LEU A 758 -3.28 0.81 14.60
N ALA A 759 -2.44 -0.07 15.15
CA ALA A 759 -1.24 0.33 15.88
C ALA A 759 -0.22 1.07 14.99
N GLY A 760 -0.33 0.96 13.66
CA GLY A 760 0.47 1.71 12.70
C GLY A 760 0.03 3.16 12.46
N PHE A 761 -1.02 3.66 13.16
CA PHE A 761 -1.52 5.03 13.04
C PHE A 761 -1.37 5.77 14.37
N ASP A 762 -0.90 7.02 14.32
CA ASP A 762 -0.90 7.93 15.47
C ASP A 762 -2.33 8.33 15.82
N ASP A 763 -3.07 8.85 14.82
CA ASP A 763 -4.48 9.19 14.94
C ASP A 763 -5.36 8.02 14.45
N ARG A 764 -5.96 7.30 15.40
CA ARG A 764 -6.67 6.05 15.14
C ARG A 764 -8.08 6.04 15.72
N VAL A 765 -8.98 5.44 14.96
CA VAL A 765 -10.35 5.17 15.40
C VAL A 765 -10.34 4.19 16.57
N ALA A 766 -11.13 4.45 17.59
CA ALA A 766 -11.36 3.50 18.66
C ALA A 766 -12.02 2.23 18.12
N LEU A 767 -11.49 1.06 18.47
CA LEU A 767 -12.02 -0.23 18.05
C LEU A 767 -13.33 -0.52 18.81
N SER A 768 -14.42 0.14 18.37
CA SER A 768 -15.73 0.05 19.01
C SER A 768 -16.37 -1.33 18.80
N PRO A 769 -17.07 -1.88 19.82
CA PRO A 769 -17.91 -3.07 19.68
C PRO A 769 -18.95 -2.97 18.56
N LEU A 770 -19.34 -1.76 18.16
CA LEU A 770 -20.31 -1.53 17.08
C LEU A 770 -19.88 -2.11 15.74
N PHE A 771 -18.57 -2.15 15.42
CA PHE A 771 -18.06 -2.79 14.21
C PHE A 771 -18.32 -4.30 14.22
N PHE A 772 -18.16 -4.94 15.37
CA PHE A 772 -18.38 -6.38 15.54
C PHE A 772 -19.86 -6.72 15.48
N ILE A 773 -20.68 -5.97 16.20
CA ILE A 773 -22.13 -6.14 16.19
C ILE A 773 -22.70 -5.87 14.80
N GLY A 774 -22.27 -4.78 14.14
CA GLY A 774 -22.71 -4.43 12.79
C GLY A 774 -22.33 -5.47 11.74
N GLY A 775 -21.08 -5.96 11.75
CA GLY A 775 -20.62 -7.02 10.87
C GLY A 775 -21.40 -8.34 11.09
N SER A 776 -21.62 -8.71 12.34
CA SER A 776 -22.39 -9.89 12.71
C SER A 776 -23.86 -9.80 12.32
N LEU A 777 -24.47 -8.64 12.52
CA LEU A 777 -25.86 -8.38 12.13
C LEU A 777 -26.01 -8.44 10.61
N LEU A 778 -25.09 -7.79 9.88
CA LEU A 778 -25.10 -7.81 8.41
C LEU A 778 -24.95 -9.24 7.88
N ALA A 779 -23.99 -10.02 8.41
CA ALA A 779 -23.83 -11.42 8.04
C ALA A 779 -25.08 -12.26 8.33
N THR A 780 -25.71 -12.03 9.49
CA THR A 780 -26.93 -12.69 9.90
C THR A 780 -28.08 -12.36 8.95
N VAL A 781 -28.28 -11.09 8.61
CA VAL A 781 -29.30 -10.64 7.66
C VAL A 781 -29.07 -11.27 6.28
N ILE A 782 -27.85 -11.25 5.78
CA ILE A 782 -27.50 -11.86 4.49
C ILE A 782 -27.78 -13.37 4.52
N ALA A 783 -27.38 -14.08 5.58
CA ALA A 783 -27.63 -15.51 5.73
C ALA A 783 -29.14 -15.81 5.76
N VAL A 784 -29.94 -15.06 6.52
CA VAL A 784 -31.39 -15.20 6.59
C VAL A 784 -32.02 -14.97 5.22
N LEU A 785 -31.68 -13.87 4.53
CA LEU A 785 -32.20 -13.57 3.18
C LEU A 785 -31.88 -14.68 2.18
N THR A 786 -30.64 -15.20 2.24
CA THR A 786 -30.19 -16.30 1.36
C THR A 786 -31.00 -17.56 1.54
N VAL A 787 -31.37 -17.92 2.77
CA VAL A 787 -32.10 -19.15 3.08
C VAL A 787 -33.62 -18.95 2.98
N LEU A 788 -34.09 -17.74 3.22
CA LEU A 788 -35.53 -17.42 3.30
C LEU A 788 -36.26 -17.79 2.00
N GLY A 789 -35.71 -17.47 0.86
CA GLY A 789 -36.31 -17.78 -0.44
C GLY A 789 -36.56 -19.28 -0.65
N GLN A 790 -35.58 -20.13 -0.27
CA GLN A 790 -35.73 -21.58 -0.35
C GLN A 790 -36.72 -22.12 0.71
N SER A 791 -36.64 -21.59 1.93
CA SER A 791 -37.52 -21.97 3.02
C SER A 791 -39.00 -21.65 2.72
N LEU A 792 -39.28 -20.49 2.12
CA LEU A 792 -40.61 -20.09 1.69
C LEU A 792 -41.14 -20.97 0.54
N ARG A 793 -40.29 -21.29 -0.45
CA ARG A 793 -40.67 -22.24 -1.53
C ARG A 793 -41.05 -23.60 -0.97
N ALA A 794 -40.23 -24.14 -0.06
CA ALA A 794 -40.49 -25.43 0.59
C ALA A 794 -41.75 -25.42 1.48
N SER A 795 -41.94 -24.33 2.21
CA SER A 795 -43.10 -24.15 3.09
C SER A 795 -44.41 -23.99 2.34
N ARG A 796 -44.39 -23.61 1.06
CA ARG A 796 -45.57 -23.49 0.19
C ARG A 796 -45.89 -24.78 -0.60
N ALA A 797 -45.03 -25.81 -0.57
CA ALA A 797 -45.27 -27.06 -1.25
C ALA A 797 -46.58 -27.73 -0.76
N ALA A 798 -47.38 -28.21 -1.70
CA ALA A 798 -48.64 -28.90 -1.38
C ALA A 798 -48.39 -30.23 -0.65
N PRO A 799 -49.07 -30.56 0.44
CA PRO A 799 -48.88 -31.81 1.21
C PRO A 799 -49.02 -33.05 0.34
N ALA A 800 -49.99 -33.05 -0.58
CA ALA A 800 -50.22 -34.19 -1.51
C ALA A 800 -49.04 -34.45 -2.45
N TRP A 801 -48.35 -33.38 -2.92
CA TRP A 801 -47.16 -33.52 -3.74
C TRP A 801 -45.93 -34.02 -2.91
N ALA A 802 -45.80 -33.55 -1.68
CA ALA A 802 -44.71 -33.93 -0.77
C ALA A 802 -44.79 -35.41 -0.34
N LEU A 803 -45.98 -35.99 -0.30
CA LEU A 803 -46.24 -37.41 0.07
C LEU A 803 -46.18 -38.37 -1.14
N ARG A 804 -46.36 -37.86 -2.39
CA ARG A 804 -46.34 -38.66 -3.63
C ARG A 804 -44.98 -38.90 -4.24
N HIS A 805 -43.96 -38.19 -3.79
CA HIS A 805 -42.59 -38.38 -4.30
C HIS A 805 -41.89 -39.55 -3.61
N GLU A 806 -41.82 -40.67 -4.33
CA GLU A 806 -40.91 -41.78 -4.08
C GLU A 806 -39.49 -41.53 -4.53
#